data_d32c685a26d46458ca1e2b382f361dc2
#
_entry.id   d32c685a26d46458ca1e2b382f361dc2
#
_cell.length_a   1.000
_cell.length_b   1.000
_cell.length_c   1.000
_cell.angle_alpha   90.00
_cell.angle_beta   90.00
_cell.angle_gamma   90.00
#
_symmetry.space_group_name_H-M   'P 1'
#
loop_
_entity.id
_entity.type
_entity.pdbx_description
1 polymer ?
#
loop_
_entity_poly.entity_id
_entity_poly.type
_entity_poly.pdbx_seq_one_letter_code
_entity_poly.pdbx_strand_id
1 'polypeptide(L)'
;RCCWPFVWRGPGWGPGAVRAGLWLALCTAVGPLYWDEENGTLAHWNWANTAIFVVSFLIYLGIITLMARFAAGQRILPKTIGERLRHHQQNSETSRPAADQQASQPAKTRRTIRAIVTSTVTVLDRWITRGTNRFWKLMLVFFFGGLWVPTTLLAAFGADLRSQIREFSWAWNQWTGLKQPYIGFFSFVPMDIYPTAHYMWPSDPTYLTDQHNVVLTVFYGAIVTFARHLTGSNDAGIVTLAALQTLFAVFCCAAAANRFLNRPWIGKTATDSAVPPQAGGLARFLILLFFMVCPLAVFSTISITKSPLFAFSFVWWFSVWYELVQTWHPAGTRKHPQTPAIATPVHLPCHSFIAFILATSVMLISAKYAWYIIALQIVLALIADRKRWATYVVALLIPTVLIHGGISFAISSGAIIGGDPIESRGVQLQMIARVAQRNPDGISDEAKKNLAPVFNLDQMADAYSQQDADPVKSSGIQAKKVSYKWRTVTPEDMTNFNKAWFEIVKDNPIIALDALLAKCFGYFNVNDQPYVSMDYYVTSDYVQKNSTWIKDYNHDWREHIAGFTRVWGGIPVLGWPTHGNFYVVMTLLIGAAEVIRRRWLTLMTHIPLLLLMGVMITAPANNFERHMLPVAFVFGFVVLTYWRESLAERQRQSATLH
;
A
#
# COMPACT_ATOMS: atom_id res chain seq x y z
N ARG A 1 -10.65 -16.28 -43.47
CA ARG A 1 -10.68 -14.83 -43.09
C ARG A 1 -11.55 -14.73 -41.86
N CYS A 2 -10.96 -15.18 -40.71
CA CYS A 2 -11.62 -15.31 -39.44
C CYS A 2 -11.42 -14.05 -38.58
N CYS A 3 -12.50 -13.57 -38.05
CA CYS A 3 -12.78 -12.99 -36.72
C CYS A 3 -11.81 -12.02 -36.05
N TRP A 4 -10.92 -11.28 -36.71
CA TRP A 4 -10.06 -10.31 -36.07
C TRP A 4 -10.14 -8.83 -36.55
N PRO A 5 -11.33 -8.28 -36.89
CA PRO A 5 -11.45 -6.85 -37.19
C PRO A 5 -11.83 -6.03 -35.95
N PHE A 6 -11.95 -6.62 -34.74
CA PHE A 6 -12.51 -5.90 -33.59
C PHE A 6 -11.49 -5.17 -32.70
N VAL A 7 -10.19 -5.43 -32.87
CA VAL A 7 -9.16 -4.92 -31.94
C VAL A 7 -8.47 -3.64 -32.45
N TRP A 8 -8.61 -3.23 -33.70
CA TRP A 8 -7.67 -2.32 -34.38
C TRP A 8 -8.17 -0.93 -34.79
N ARG A 9 -9.26 -0.39 -34.22
CA ARG A 9 -9.65 1.02 -34.44
C ARG A 9 -9.88 1.80 -33.14
N GLY A 10 -9.12 1.49 -32.09
CA GLY A 10 -9.00 2.30 -30.87
C GLY A 10 -7.58 2.87 -30.73
N PRO A 11 -7.32 3.79 -29.79
CA PRO A 11 -5.97 4.24 -29.47
C PRO A 11 -5.12 3.00 -29.19
N GLY A 12 -4.00 2.85 -29.90
CA GLY A 12 -3.13 1.69 -29.79
C GLY A 12 -2.67 1.49 -28.34
N TRP A 13 -2.51 0.22 -27.94
CA TRP A 13 -1.99 -0.11 -26.62
C TRP A 13 -0.63 0.54 -26.41
N GLY A 14 -0.54 1.51 -25.49
CA GLY A 14 0.75 2.09 -25.15
C GLY A 14 1.66 1.03 -24.50
N PRO A 15 2.97 1.10 -24.70
CA PRO A 15 3.92 0.11 -24.17
C PRO A 15 3.80 -0.08 -22.65
N GLY A 16 3.37 0.95 -21.91
CA GLY A 16 3.14 0.86 -20.46
C GLY A 16 1.99 -0.07 -20.09
N ALA A 17 0.89 -0.06 -20.85
CA ALA A 17 -0.27 -0.93 -20.59
C ALA A 17 0.07 -2.40 -20.85
N VAL A 18 0.81 -2.67 -21.93
CA VAL A 18 1.27 -4.02 -22.24
C VAL A 18 2.22 -4.53 -21.16
N ARG A 19 3.18 -3.71 -20.70
CA ARG A 19 4.12 -4.08 -19.65
C ARG A 19 3.42 -4.40 -18.33
N ALA A 20 2.41 -3.60 -17.93
CA ALA A 20 1.61 -3.88 -16.74
C ALA A 20 0.88 -5.24 -16.87
N GLY A 21 0.24 -5.52 -18.01
CA GLY A 21 -0.41 -6.79 -18.27
C GLY A 21 0.56 -7.99 -18.25
N LEU A 22 1.76 -7.84 -18.83
CA LEU A 22 2.80 -8.88 -18.82
C LEU A 22 3.29 -9.17 -17.40
N TRP A 23 3.54 -8.12 -16.60
CA TRP A 23 3.99 -8.28 -15.22
C TRP A 23 2.96 -9.01 -14.35
N LEU A 24 1.69 -8.59 -14.42
CA LEU A 24 0.61 -9.23 -13.68
C LEU A 24 0.41 -10.69 -14.13
N ALA A 25 0.48 -10.96 -15.42
CA ALA A 25 0.36 -12.31 -15.95
C ALA A 25 1.52 -13.21 -15.50
N LEU A 26 2.75 -12.68 -15.48
CA LEU A 26 3.91 -13.41 -14.98
C LEU A 26 3.73 -13.76 -13.49
N CYS A 27 3.37 -12.77 -12.65
CA CYS A 27 3.13 -13.01 -11.22
C CYS A 27 1.98 -14.01 -10.98
N THR A 28 0.94 -13.99 -11.81
CA THR A 28 -0.15 -14.98 -11.73
C THR A 28 0.31 -16.37 -12.13
N ALA A 29 1.15 -16.49 -13.17
CA ALA A 29 1.60 -17.78 -13.70
C ALA A 29 2.65 -18.46 -12.82
N VAL A 30 3.47 -17.70 -12.09
CA VAL A 30 4.48 -18.26 -11.17
C VAL A 30 3.87 -18.65 -9.82
N GLY A 31 2.71 -18.09 -9.44
CA GLY A 31 2.06 -18.39 -8.16
C GLY A 31 1.97 -19.87 -7.84
N PRO A 32 1.40 -20.72 -8.73
CA PRO A 32 1.33 -22.16 -8.49
C PRO A 32 2.67 -22.86 -8.28
N LEU A 33 3.77 -22.31 -8.81
CA LEU A 33 5.12 -22.85 -8.60
C LEU A 33 5.62 -22.61 -7.19
N TYR A 34 5.21 -21.50 -6.56
CA TYR A 34 5.71 -21.05 -5.26
C TYR A 34 4.76 -21.36 -4.10
N TRP A 35 3.56 -21.92 -4.36
CA TRP A 35 2.68 -22.43 -3.29
C TRP A 35 3.24 -23.70 -2.63
N ASP A 36 4.17 -24.41 -3.29
CA ASP A 36 5.04 -25.38 -2.63
C ASP A 36 6.24 -24.64 -2.02
N GLU A 37 6.18 -24.39 -0.72
CA GLU A 37 7.17 -23.57 0.00
C GLU A 37 8.57 -24.21 0.04
N GLU A 38 8.67 -25.53 -0.04
CA GLU A 38 9.95 -26.24 0.06
C GLU A 38 10.63 -26.40 -1.31
N ASN A 39 9.85 -26.79 -2.33
CA ASN A 39 10.39 -27.22 -3.62
C ASN A 39 10.10 -26.25 -4.77
N GLY A 40 9.29 -25.23 -4.55
CA GLY A 40 8.90 -24.29 -5.57
C GLY A 40 10.08 -23.61 -6.25
N THR A 41 10.10 -23.64 -7.58
CA THR A 41 11.15 -23.02 -8.39
C THR A 41 10.66 -22.74 -9.81
N LEU A 42 11.22 -21.69 -10.41
CA LEU A 42 10.99 -21.35 -11.80
C LEU A 42 11.43 -22.48 -12.77
N ALA A 43 12.37 -23.32 -12.33
CA ALA A 43 12.80 -24.49 -13.11
C ALA A 43 11.67 -25.52 -13.36
N HIS A 44 10.62 -25.53 -12.52
CA HIS A 44 9.44 -26.36 -12.70
C HIS A 44 8.40 -25.77 -13.65
N TRP A 45 8.73 -24.67 -14.35
CA TRP A 45 7.83 -24.07 -15.33
C TRP A 45 7.45 -25.09 -16.42
N ASN A 46 6.17 -25.25 -16.64
CA ASN A 46 5.60 -26.22 -17.57
C ASN A 46 4.53 -25.58 -18.49
N TRP A 47 3.88 -26.42 -19.31
CA TRP A 47 2.84 -25.94 -20.23
C TRP A 47 1.62 -25.35 -19.53
N ALA A 48 1.27 -25.81 -18.33
CA ALA A 48 0.18 -25.23 -17.55
C ALA A 48 0.51 -23.78 -17.12
N ASN A 49 1.74 -23.54 -16.66
CA ASN A 49 2.19 -22.17 -16.33
C ASN A 49 2.17 -21.26 -17.56
N THR A 50 2.61 -21.78 -18.73
CA THR A 50 2.53 -21.04 -19.99
C THR A 50 1.09 -20.73 -20.38
N ALA A 51 0.18 -21.68 -20.22
CA ALA A 51 -1.25 -21.47 -20.49
C ALA A 51 -1.84 -20.42 -19.53
N ILE A 52 -1.55 -20.52 -18.23
CA ILE A 52 -1.97 -19.53 -17.22
C ILE A 52 -1.43 -18.13 -17.58
N PHE A 53 -0.16 -18.04 -17.98
CA PHE A 53 0.45 -16.77 -18.39
C PHE A 53 -0.29 -16.14 -19.56
N VAL A 54 -0.51 -16.91 -20.63
CA VAL A 54 -1.17 -16.41 -21.85
C VAL A 54 -2.62 -16.01 -21.57
N VAL A 55 -3.37 -16.86 -20.85
CA VAL A 55 -4.77 -16.60 -20.51
C VAL A 55 -4.89 -15.38 -19.60
N SER A 56 -4.07 -15.30 -18.54
CA SER A 56 -4.05 -14.16 -17.62
C SER A 56 -3.66 -12.87 -18.34
N PHE A 57 -2.68 -12.91 -19.22
CA PHE A 57 -2.29 -11.76 -20.03
C PHE A 57 -3.44 -11.24 -20.89
N LEU A 58 -4.15 -12.14 -21.57
CA LEU A 58 -5.32 -11.78 -22.37
C LEU A 58 -6.46 -11.21 -21.51
N ILE A 59 -6.68 -11.78 -20.33
CA ILE A 59 -7.68 -11.28 -19.36
C ILE A 59 -7.30 -9.87 -18.91
N TYR A 60 -6.06 -9.64 -18.45
CA TYR A 60 -5.62 -8.31 -18.00
C TYR A 60 -5.68 -7.27 -19.11
N LEU A 61 -5.23 -7.61 -20.32
CA LEU A 61 -5.38 -6.73 -21.48
C LEU A 61 -6.85 -6.45 -21.82
N GLY A 62 -7.70 -7.47 -21.72
CA GLY A 62 -9.14 -7.32 -21.87
C GLY A 62 -9.73 -6.33 -20.87
N ILE A 63 -9.40 -6.48 -19.58
CA ILE A 63 -9.85 -5.59 -18.50
C ILE A 63 -9.36 -4.16 -18.75
N ILE A 64 -8.06 -3.96 -19.02
CA ILE A 64 -7.49 -2.63 -19.30
C ILE A 64 -8.20 -1.97 -20.49
N THR A 65 -8.45 -2.75 -21.55
CA THR A 65 -9.14 -2.27 -22.76
C THR A 65 -10.60 -1.89 -22.46
N LEU A 66 -11.30 -2.72 -21.68
CA LEU A 66 -12.69 -2.45 -21.26
C LEU A 66 -12.77 -1.19 -20.42
N MET A 67 -11.83 -1.02 -19.48
CA MET A 67 -11.74 0.20 -18.66
C MET A 67 -11.48 1.43 -19.53
N ALA A 68 -10.53 1.37 -20.45
CA ALA A 68 -10.22 2.47 -21.36
C ALA A 68 -11.40 2.81 -22.28
N ARG A 69 -12.13 1.82 -22.80
CA ARG A 69 -13.36 2.00 -23.60
C ARG A 69 -14.49 2.59 -22.76
N PHE A 70 -14.66 2.08 -21.55
CA PHE A 70 -15.63 2.64 -20.61
C PHE A 70 -15.35 4.14 -20.36
N ALA A 71 -14.10 4.51 -20.12
CA ALA A 71 -13.67 5.89 -19.94
C ALA A 71 -14.00 6.76 -21.17
N ALA A 72 -13.82 6.20 -22.39
CA ALA A 72 -14.14 6.86 -23.65
C ALA A 72 -15.64 6.97 -23.96
N GLY A 73 -16.52 6.38 -23.15
CA GLY A 73 -17.96 6.30 -23.47
C GLY A 73 -18.29 5.39 -24.64
N GLN A 74 -17.36 4.55 -25.07
CA GLN A 74 -17.59 3.59 -26.14
C GLN A 74 -18.44 2.42 -25.63
N ARG A 75 -19.30 1.89 -26.50
CA ARG A 75 -20.13 0.72 -26.16
C ARG A 75 -19.24 -0.48 -25.85
N ILE A 76 -19.45 -1.09 -24.70
CA ILE A 76 -18.69 -2.27 -24.25
C ILE A 76 -19.15 -3.52 -25.02
N LEU A 77 -20.46 -3.63 -25.31
CA LEU A 77 -21.04 -4.76 -26.04
C LEU A 77 -21.14 -4.47 -27.54
N PRO A 78 -20.88 -5.48 -28.40
CA PRO A 78 -21.07 -5.39 -29.84
C PRO A 78 -22.52 -4.99 -30.19
N LYS A 79 -22.70 -4.15 -31.23
CA LYS A 79 -24.02 -3.73 -31.72
C LYS A 79 -24.96 -4.92 -31.96
N THR A 80 -24.42 -6.02 -32.46
CA THR A 80 -25.14 -7.25 -32.78
C THR A 80 -25.85 -7.90 -31.60
N ILE A 81 -25.30 -7.82 -30.39
CA ILE A 81 -25.93 -8.40 -29.18
C ILE A 81 -27.04 -7.46 -28.68
N GLY A 82 -26.78 -6.15 -28.68
CA GLY A 82 -27.76 -5.14 -28.24
C GLY A 82 -28.95 -5.03 -29.20
N GLU A 83 -28.73 -5.20 -30.49
CA GLU A 83 -29.79 -5.21 -31.50
C GLU A 83 -30.59 -6.51 -31.46
N ARG A 84 -29.97 -7.67 -31.29
CA ARG A 84 -30.68 -8.94 -31.08
C ARG A 84 -31.58 -8.92 -29.86
N LEU A 85 -31.11 -8.36 -28.76
CA LEU A 85 -31.94 -8.23 -27.54
C LEU A 85 -33.11 -7.26 -27.71
N ARG A 86 -32.95 -6.17 -28.47
CA ARG A 86 -34.05 -5.24 -28.80
C ARG A 86 -35.01 -5.83 -29.82
N HIS A 87 -34.53 -6.50 -30.85
CA HIS A 87 -35.40 -7.22 -31.80
C HIS A 87 -36.17 -8.35 -31.14
N HIS A 88 -35.59 -9.06 -30.17
CA HIS A 88 -36.35 -10.05 -29.39
C HIS A 88 -37.44 -9.40 -28.52
N GLN A 89 -37.19 -8.22 -27.97
CA GLN A 89 -38.23 -7.48 -27.24
C GLN A 89 -39.31 -6.90 -28.16
N GLN A 90 -38.96 -6.33 -29.31
CA GLN A 90 -39.92 -5.82 -30.27
C GLN A 90 -40.71 -6.92 -30.96
N ASN A 91 -40.09 -8.03 -31.33
CA ASN A 91 -40.82 -9.17 -31.91
C ASN A 91 -41.73 -9.89 -30.91
N SER A 92 -41.43 -9.81 -29.61
CA SER A 92 -42.32 -10.32 -28.57
C SER A 92 -43.54 -9.41 -28.28
N GLU A 93 -43.43 -8.11 -28.62
CA GLU A 93 -44.54 -7.14 -28.51
C GLU A 93 -45.43 -7.13 -29.75
N THR A 94 -44.89 -7.41 -30.94
CA THR A 94 -45.66 -7.43 -32.19
C THR A 94 -46.38 -8.77 -32.48
N SER A 95 -46.02 -9.84 -31.77
CA SER A 95 -46.60 -11.19 -31.98
C SER A 95 -47.83 -11.48 -31.07
N ARG A 96 -48.34 -10.50 -30.31
CA ARG A 96 -49.55 -10.69 -29.50
C ARG A 96 -50.83 -10.35 -30.28
N PRO A 97 -51.77 -11.29 -30.41
CA PRO A 97 -53.05 -11.02 -31.02
C PRO A 97 -53.83 -9.97 -30.22
N ALA A 98 -54.58 -9.12 -30.94
CA ALA A 98 -55.33 -7.99 -30.36
C ALA A 98 -56.42 -8.38 -29.32
N ALA A 99 -56.66 -9.67 -29.09
CA ALA A 99 -57.66 -10.16 -28.15
C ALA A 99 -57.24 -10.19 -26.67
N ASP A 100 -55.90 -10.03 -26.36
CA ASP A 100 -55.40 -10.18 -24.97
C ASP A 100 -55.05 -8.85 -24.29
N GLN A 101 -55.61 -7.74 -24.74
CA GLN A 101 -55.34 -6.42 -24.15
C GLN A 101 -55.98 -6.16 -22.77
N GLN A 102 -56.81 -7.09 -22.24
CA GLN A 102 -57.46 -6.91 -20.93
C GLN A 102 -56.79 -7.59 -19.73
N ALA A 103 -55.70 -8.33 -19.91
CA ALA A 103 -55.04 -9.07 -18.81
C ALA A 103 -53.58 -8.60 -18.47
N SER A 104 -53.33 -7.30 -18.47
CA SER A 104 -51.95 -6.81 -18.20
C SER A 104 -51.80 -6.17 -16.82
N GLN A 105 -52.02 -6.94 -15.74
CA GLN A 105 -51.60 -6.54 -14.36
C GLN A 105 -50.10 -6.61 -14.09
N PRO A 106 -49.21 -7.42 -14.76
CA PRO A 106 -47.80 -7.47 -14.43
C PRO A 106 -47.00 -6.21 -14.80
N ALA A 107 -47.46 -5.38 -15.73
CA ALA A 107 -46.77 -4.15 -16.14
C ALA A 107 -46.92 -3.01 -15.09
N LYS A 108 -48.06 -2.94 -14.40
CA LYS A 108 -48.26 -1.96 -13.31
C LYS A 108 -47.39 -2.29 -12.11
N THR A 109 -47.30 -3.56 -11.70
CA THR A 109 -46.49 -3.99 -10.55
C THR A 109 -44.98 -3.75 -10.79
N ARG A 110 -44.48 -4.05 -12.00
CA ARG A 110 -43.05 -3.76 -12.36
C ARG A 110 -42.73 -2.25 -12.38
N ARG A 111 -43.67 -1.42 -12.87
CA ARG A 111 -43.51 0.06 -12.83
C ARG A 111 -43.53 0.57 -11.40
N THR A 112 -44.41 0.05 -10.55
CA THR A 112 -44.49 0.43 -9.14
C THR A 112 -43.24 0.02 -8.35
N ILE A 113 -42.77 -1.23 -8.51
CA ILE A 113 -41.52 -1.70 -7.87
C ILE A 113 -40.31 -0.86 -8.32
N ARG A 114 -40.22 -0.59 -9.62
CA ARG A 114 -39.11 0.25 -10.15
C ARG A 114 -39.18 1.69 -9.62
N ALA A 115 -40.36 2.25 -9.47
CA ALA A 115 -40.56 3.58 -8.88
C ALA A 115 -40.21 3.59 -7.38
N ILE A 116 -40.60 2.58 -6.62
CA ILE A 116 -40.28 2.42 -5.20
C ILE A 116 -38.75 2.27 -5.04
N VAL A 117 -38.12 1.37 -5.78
CA VAL A 117 -36.66 1.18 -5.73
C VAL A 117 -35.90 2.48 -6.08
N THR A 118 -36.34 3.17 -7.13
CA THR A 118 -35.71 4.43 -7.54
C THR A 118 -35.89 5.52 -6.48
N SER A 119 -37.06 5.62 -5.85
CA SER A 119 -37.33 6.59 -4.78
C SER A 119 -36.51 6.28 -3.53
N THR A 120 -36.42 5.01 -3.14
CA THR A 120 -35.61 4.58 -1.99
C THR A 120 -34.13 4.85 -2.20
N VAL A 121 -33.57 4.51 -3.38
CA VAL A 121 -32.19 4.80 -3.74
C VAL A 121 -31.93 6.31 -3.71
N THR A 122 -32.84 7.13 -4.21
CA THR A 122 -32.71 8.59 -4.22
C THR A 122 -32.76 9.19 -2.80
N VAL A 123 -33.60 8.64 -1.93
CA VAL A 123 -33.64 9.06 -0.52
C VAL A 123 -32.37 8.69 0.20
N LEU A 124 -31.90 7.46 0.04
CA LEU A 124 -30.64 6.99 0.65
C LEU A 124 -29.43 7.80 0.15
N ASP A 125 -29.33 8.06 -1.15
CA ASP A 125 -28.30 8.92 -1.73
C ASP A 125 -28.28 10.31 -1.09
N ARG A 126 -29.44 10.94 -0.93
CA ARG A 126 -29.57 12.24 -0.25
C ARG A 126 -29.17 12.18 1.22
N TRP A 127 -29.54 11.12 1.92
CA TRP A 127 -29.20 10.92 3.34
C TRP A 127 -27.69 10.79 3.54
N ILE A 128 -27.06 9.91 2.80
CA ILE A 128 -25.61 9.69 2.85
C ILE A 128 -24.85 10.97 2.48
N THR A 129 -25.27 11.64 1.40
CA THR A 129 -24.65 12.89 0.96
C THR A 129 -24.78 13.99 2.01
N ARG A 130 -25.95 14.16 2.64
CA ARG A 130 -26.16 15.16 3.71
C ARG A 130 -25.38 14.81 4.97
N GLY A 131 -25.25 13.54 5.32
CA GLY A 131 -24.51 13.04 6.48
C GLY A 131 -22.99 13.17 6.33
N THR A 132 -22.46 13.34 5.11
CA THR A 132 -21.02 13.33 4.82
C THR A 132 -20.52 14.55 4.03
N ASN A 133 -21.33 15.60 3.92
CA ASN A 133 -21.01 16.77 3.10
C ASN A 133 -20.07 17.81 3.76
N ARG A 134 -19.61 17.55 4.99
CA ARG A 134 -18.69 18.42 5.74
C ARG A 134 -17.65 17.59 6.47
N PHE A 135 -16.46 18.14 6.66
CA PHE A 135 -15.35 17.50 7.35
C PHE A 135 -15.75 16.96 8.74
N TRP A 136 -16.35 17.78 9.59
CA TRP A 136 -16.72 17.35 10.94
C TRP A 136 -17.78 16.23 10.97
N LYS A 137 -18.68 16.19 9.97
CA LYS A 137 -19.62 15.07 9.85
C LYS A 137 -18.93 13.77 9.47
N LEU A 138 -17.94 13.83 8.56
CA LEU A 138 -17.11 12.69 8.23
C LEU A 138 -16.30 12.21 9.45
N MET A 139 -15.75 13.16 10.24
CA MET A 139 -15.10 12.83 11.51
C MET A 139 -16.03 12.04 12.43
N LEU A 140 -17.26 12.50 12.63
CA LEU A 140 -18.24 11.80 13.47
C LEU A 140 -18.61 10.43 12.92
N VAL A 141 -18.84 10.33 11.60
CA VAL A 141 -19.17 9.05 10.95
C VAL A 141 -18.05 8.04 11.11
N PHE A 142 -16.80 8.43 10.85
CA PHE A 142 -15.66 7.53 11.03
C PHE A 142 -15.41 7.19 12.50
N PHE A 143 -15.52 8.17 13.39
CA PHE A 143 -15.35 7.95 14.83
C PHE A 143 -16.35 6.95 15.38
N PHE A 144 -17.65 7.21 15.22
CA PHE A 144 -18.69 6.33 15.75
C PHE A 144 -18.78 5.01 14.99
N GLY A 145 -18.58 5.02 13.66
CA GLY A 145 -18.57 3.80 12.85
C GLY A 145 -17.39 2.88 13.14
N GLY A 146 -16.23 3.46 13.52
CA GLY A 146 -15.03 2.72 13.88
C GLY A 146 -14.85 2.42 15.37
N LEU A 147 -15.71 2.99 16.24
CA LEU A 147 -15.53 2.92 17.70
C LEU A 147 -15.58 1.49 18.26
N TRP A 148 -16.27 0.58 17.59
CA TRP A 148 -16.33 -0.83 17.99
C TRP A 148 -14.93 -1.48 18.03
N VAL A 149 -14.00 -1.06 17.18
CA VAL A 149 -12.65 -1.65 17.07
C VAL A 149 -11.83 -1.42 18.34
N PRO A 150 -11.53 -0.17 18.77
CA PRO A 150 -10.75 0.06 19.98
C PRO A 150 -11.50 -0.36 21.25
N THR A 151 -12.84 -0.41 21.23
CA THR A 151 -13.63 -0.83 22.42
C THR A 151 -13.72 -2.34 22.59
N THR A 152 -13.62 -3.12 21.51
CA THR A 152 -13.74 -4.58 21.61
C THR A 152 -12.42 -5.32 21.45
N LEU A 153 -11.45 -4.73 20.70
CA LEU A 153 -10.15 -5.33 20.43
C LEU A 153 -8.99 -4.62 21.14
N LEU A 154 -9.20 -3.44 21.71
CA LEU A 154 -8.24 -2.55 22.39
C LEU A 154 -7.04 -2.15 21.52
N ALA A 155 -6.06 -3.02 21.44
CA ALA A 155 -4.80 -2.82 20.76
C ALA A 155 -4.27 -4.11 20.15
N ALA A 156 -3.47 -3.98 19.11
CA ALA A 156 -2.75 -5.06 18.47
C ALA A 156 -1.30 -4.60 18.21
N PHE A 157 -0.32 -5.50 18.28
CA PHE A 157 1.07 -5.17 18.04
C PHE A 157 1.91 -6.39 17.65
N GLY A 158 3.10 -6.13 17.13
CA GLY A 158 4.06 -7.14 16.71
C GLY A 158 5.47 -6.83 17.21
N ALA A 159 6.48 -7.43 16.57
CA ALA A 159 7.90 -7.28 16.90
C ALA A 159 8.37 -5.83 16.97
N ASP A 160 7.99 -5.02 15.98
CA ASP A 160 8.46 -3.63 15.85
C ASP A 160 8.20 -2.81 17.14
N LEU A 161 6.96 -2.86 17.68
CA LEU A 161 6.62 -2.13 18.90
C LEU A 161 7.41 -2.66 20.11
N ARG A 162 7.49 -3.99 20.25
CA ARG A 162 8.23 -4.62 21.34
C ARG A 162 9.69 -4.17 21.33
N SER A 163 10.32 -4.17 20.16
CA SER A 163 11.70 -3.70 19.96
C SER A 163 11.88 -2.26 20.41
N GLN A 164 11.02 -1.35 19.90
CA GLN A 164 11.08 0.07 20.21
C GLN A 164 10.86 0.38 21.70
N ILE A 165 9.93 -0.32 22.36
CA ILE A 165 9.70 -0.16 23.81
C ILE A 165 10.94 -0.60 24.62
N ARG A 166 11.55 -1.73 24.25
CA ARG A 166 12.75 -2.25 24.93
C ARG A 166 13.94 -1.31 24.74
N GLU A 167 14.17 -0.89 23.53
CA GLU A 167 15.26 0.04 23.16
C GLU A 167 15.15 1.34 23.99
N PHE A 168 13.97 1.97 24.01
CA PHE A 168 13.75 3.18 24.80
C PHE A 168 13.87 2.91 26.32
N SER A 169 13.33 1.81 26.83
CA SER A 169 13.42 1.47 28.25
C SER A 169 14.87 1.30 28.72
N TRP A 170 15.73 0.75 27.87
CA TRP A 170 17.14 0.61 28.20
C TRP A 170 17.87 1.94 28.13
N ALA A 171 17.57 2.80 27.17
CA ALA A 171 18.09 4.15 27.12
C ALA A 171 17.63 4.98 28.34
N TRP A 172 16.37 4.85 28.73
CA TRP A 172 15.83 5.48 29.94
C TRP A 172 16.55 5.04 31.20
N ASN A 173 16.79 3.73 31.37
CA ASN A 173 17.54 3.21 32.50
C ASN A 173 18.96 3.76 32.54
N GLN A 174 19.63 3.87 31.38
CA GLN A 174 20.96 4.48 31.26
C GLN A 174 20.94 5.95 31.71
N TRP A 175 20.02 6.74 31.21
CA TRP A 175 19.91 8.18 31.54
C TRP A 175 19.57 8.46 32.98
N THR A 176 18.80 7.56 33.59
CA THR A 176 18.35 7.71 35.00
C THR A 176 19.21 6.96 36.00
N GLY A 177 20.29 6.30 35.55
CA GLY A 177 21.17 5.52 36.42
C GLY A 177 20.52 4.27 37.02
N LEU A 178 19.38 3.80 36.45
CA LEU A 178 18.74 2.57 36.88
C LEU A 178 19.49 1.34 36.35
N LYS A 179 19.47 0.25 37.12
CA LYS A 179 20.12 -0.99 36.75
C LYS A 179 19.49 -1.58 35.48
N GLN A 180 20.34 -1.93 34.49
CA GLN A 180 19.88 -2.65 33.31
C GLN A 180 19.47 -4.09 33.69
N PRO A 181 18.38 -4.62 33.11
CA PRO A 181 18.01 -6.01 33.33
C PRO A 181 19.09 -6.92 32.72
N TYR A 182 19.68 -7.81 33.50
CA TYR A 182 20.66 -8.77 33.03
C TYR A 182 19.97 -10.03 32.51
N ILE A 183 20.14 -10.34 31.21
CA ILE A 183 19.56 -11.51 30.55
C ILE A 183 20.66 -12.36 29.87
N GLY A 184 21.81 -12.55 30.53
CA GLY A 184 22.96 -13.27 29.99
C GLY A 184 23.86 -12.44 29.07
N PHE A 185 24.64 -13.09 28.25
CA PHE A 185 25.65 -12.46 27.39
C PHE A 185 25.08 -11.38 26.44
N PHE A 186 23.86 -11.56 25.97
CA PHE A 186 23.16 -10.62 25.11
C PHE A 186 22.28 -9.61 25.86
N SER A 187 22.36 -9.58 27.17
CA SER A 187 21.61 -8.65 28.01
C SER A 187 21.95 -7.21 27.78
N PHE A 188 23.14 -6.94 27.25
CA PHE A 188 23.62 -5.60 26.97
C PHE A 188 22.82 -4.92 25.85
N VAL A 189 22.32 -5.67 24.88
CA VAL A 189 21.57 -5.15 23.74
C VAL A 189 20.22 -5.90 23.62
N PRO A 190 19.13 -5.20 23.38
CA PRO A 190 17.86 -5.85 23.04
C PRO A 190 18.03 -6.78 21.84
N MET A 191 17.56 -8.02 21.97
CA MET A 191 17.78 -9.06 20.95
C MET A 191 17.23 -8.69 19.56
N ASP A 192 16.22 -7.84 19.53
CA ASP A 192 15.57 -7.44 18.29
C ASP A 192 16.41 -6.44 17.47
N ILE A 193 17.45 -5.85 18.08
CA ILE A 193 18.36 -4.89 17.45
C ILE A 193 19.80 -5.38 17.41
N TYR A 194 20.05 -6.64 17.71
CA TYR A 194 21.41 -7.17 17.79
C TYR A 194 22.22 -7.08 16.47
N PRO A 195 21.64 -6.99 15.26
CA PRO A 195 22.45 -6.74 14.06
C PRO A 195 23.23 -5.44 14.11
N THR A 196 22.78 -4.47 14.92
CA THR A 196 23.50 -3.22 15.15
C THR A 196 24.41 -3.27 16.38
N ALA A 197 24.39 -4.36 17.11
CA ALA A 197 25.05 -4.49 18.40
C ALA A 197 26.58 -4.35 18.35
N HIS A 198 27.22 -4.66 17.23
CA HIS A 198 28.68 -4.47 17.09
C HIS A 198 29.08 -3.00 17.20
N TYR A 199 28.20 -2.05 16.94
CA TYR A 199 28.46 -0.63 17.17
C TYR A 199 28.33 -0.23 18.65
N MET A 200 27.79 -1.11 19.49
CA MET A 200 27.52 -0.85 20.90
C MET A 200 28.67 -1.25 21.85
N TRP A 201 29.82 -1.64 21.33
CA TRP A 201 31.01 -1.94 22.13
C TRP A 201 31.96 -0.74 22.39
N PRO A 202 31.60 0.52 22.10
CA PRO A 202 32.40 1.65 22.50
C PRO A 202 32.44 1.76 24.03
N SER A 203 33.40 2.53 24.52
CA SER A 203 33.56 2.83 25.96
C SER A 203 32.33 3.53 26.56
N ASP A 204 31.58 4.25 25.73
CA ASP A 204 30.36 4.98 26.11
C ASP A 204 29.19 4.56 25.21
N PRO A 205 28.53 3.44 25.51
CA PRO A 205 27.48 2.89 24.70
C PRO A 205 26.16 3.70 24.80
N THR A 206 25.45 3.79 23.69
CA THR A 206 24.06 4.28 23.67
C THR A 206 23.13 3.13 23.29
N TYR A 207 21.88 3.18 23.76
CA TYR A 207 20.86 2.15 23.48
C TYR A 207 19.87 2.55 22.40
N LEU A 208 19.86 3.82 21.96
CA LEU A 208 19.03 4.25 20.84
C LEU A 208 19.70 3.97 19.52
N THR A 209 18.92 3.41 18.60
CA THR A 209 19.37 3.06 17.24
C THR A 209 18.45 3.66 16.18
N ASP A 210 18.93 3.72 14.95
CA ASP A 210 18.11 3.97 13.76
C ASP A 210 17.64 2.64 13.08
N GLN A 211 17.54 1.55 13.83
CA GLN A 211 16.91 0.31 13.32
C GLN A 211 15.45 0.56 12.93
N HIS A 212 14.68 1.15 13.85
CA HIS A 212 13.44 1.85 13.57
C HIS A 212 13.72 3.36 13.60
N ASN A 213 12.84 4.19 13.01
CA ASN A 213 13.03 5.63 13.13
C ASN A 213 13.06 6.05 14.60
N VAL A 214 14.15 6.67 15.03
CA VAL A 214 14.39 7.00 16.44
C VAL A 214 13.33 7.94 17.03
N VAL A 215 12.76 8.87 16.24
CA VAL A 215 11.70 9.76 16.68
C VAL A 215 10.46 8.97 17.12
N LEU A 216 10.11 7.96 16.31
CA LEU A 216 8.97 7.08 16.62
C LEU A 216 9.28 6.15 17.80
N THR A 217 10.52 5.64 17.89
CA THR A 217 10.99 4.83 19.03
C THR A 217 10.88 5.61 20.35
N VAL A 218 11.33 6.87 20.36
CA VAL A 218 11.21 7.74 21.53
C VAL A 218 9.76 8.04 21.87
N PHE A 219 8.94 8.36 20.89
CA PHE A 219 7.52 8.65 21.11
C PHE A 219 6.76 7.45 21.71
N TYR A 220 6.90 6.27 21.09
CA TYR A 220 6.24 5.05 21.58
C TYR A 220 6.79 4.61 22.93
N GLY A 221 8.11 4.58 23.05
CA GLY A 221 8.78 4.17 24.26
C GLY A 221 8.48 5.07 25.44
N ALA A 222 8.46 6.39 25.26
CA ALA A 222 8.15 7.35 26.32
C ALA A 222 6.72 7.17 26.87
N ILE A 223 5.71 7.03 26.00
CA ILE A 223 4.32 6.82 26.41
C ILE A 223 4.18 5.52 27.20
N VAL A 224 4.78 4.44 26.72
CA VAL A 224 4.67 3.14 27.39
C VAL A 224 5.46 3.11 28.69
N THR A 225 6.66 3.68 28.72
CA THR A 225 7.48 3.77 29.94
C THR A 225 6.78 4.62 31.01
N PHE A 226 6.21 5.75 30.64
CA PHE A 226 5.45 6.61 31.54
C PHE A 226 4.20 5.88 32.09
N ALA A 227 3.43 5.23 31.22
CA ALA A 227 2.27 4.45 31.62
C ALA A 227 2.65 3.30 32.56
N ARG A 228 3.75 2.61 32.29
CA ARG A 228 4.29 1.54 33.17
C ARG A 228 4.67 2.08 34.55
N HIS A 229 5.28 3.26 34.59
CA HIS A 229 5.63 3.91 35.88
C HIS A 229 4.39 4.19 36.71
N LEU A 230 3.29 4.62 36.10
CA LEU A 230 2.04 4.94 36.79
C LEU A 230 1.21 3.69 37.16
N THR A 231 1.18 2.66 36.31
CA THR A 231 0.22 1.55 36.41
C THR A 231 0.87 0.19 36.71
N GLY A 232 2.19 0.12 36.65
CA GLY A 232 2.93 -1.15 36.75
C GLY A 232 2.89 -2.02 35.47
N SER A 233 2.18 -1.62 34.41
CA SER A 233 1.99 -2.39 33.17
C SER A 233 2.28 -1.56 31.93
N ASN A 234 2.86 -2.20 30.91
CA ASN A 234 3.02 -1.62 29.57
C ASN A 234 1.69 -1.46 28.83
N ASP A 235 0.70 -2.28 29.15
CA ASP A 235 -0.56 -2.39 28.41
C ASP A 235 -1.34 -1.10 28.38
N ALA A 236 -1.37 -0.35 29.49
CA ALA A 236 -2.02 0.96 29.53
C ALA A 236 -1.42 1.94 28.51
N GLY A 237 -0.08 1.94 28.35
CA GLY A 237 0.61 2.74 27.35
C GLY A 237 0.32 2.26 25.93
N ILE A 238 0.29 0.97 25.71
CA ILE A 238 -0.01 0.36 24.40
C ILE A 238 -1.45 0.70 23.97
N VAL A 239 -2.43 0.60 24.87
CA VAL A 239 -3.82 0.98 24.59
C VAL A 239 -3.94 2.49 24.34
N THR A 240 -3.19 3.31 25.08
CA THR A 240 -3.13 4.77 24.82
C THR A 240 -2.61 5.05 23.41
N LEU A 241 -1.53 4.39 22.99
CA LEU A 241 -1.00 4.52 21.62
C LEU A 241 -2.03 4.08 20.58
N ALA A 242 -2.75 2.97 20.81
CA ALA A 242 -3.80 2.49 19.91
C ALA A 242 -4.96 3.49 19.79
N ALA A 243 -5.38 4.09 20.91
CA ALA A 243 -6.40 5.15 20.91
C ALA A 243 -5.93 6.39 20.12
N LEU A 244 -4.69 6.85 20.34
CA LEU A 244 -4.11 7.97 19.60
C LEU A 244 -4.02 7.67 18.09
N GLN A 245 -3.58 6.45 17.72
CA GLN A 245 -3.53 6.03 16.31
C GLN A 245 -4.93 5.95 15.70
N THR A 246 -5.93 5.46 16.42
CA THR A 246 -7.32 5.42 15.95
C THR A 246 -7.84 6.83 15.70
N LEU A 247 -7.62 7.78 16.62
CA LEU A 247 -8.02 9.19 16.44
C LEU A 247 -7.31 9.82 15.23
N PHE A 248 -6.02 9.54 15.07
CA PHE A 248 -5.25 10.00 13.91
C PHE A 248 -5.77 9.39 12.61
N ALA A 249 -6.09 8.09 12.60
CA ALA A 249 -6.69 7.42 11.45
C ALA A 249 -8.03 8.04 11.05
N VAL A 250 -8.93 8.27 12.00
CA VAL A 250 -10.21 8.96 11.80
C VAL A 250 -10.00 10.32 11.17
N PHE A 251 -9.06 11.11 11.71
CA PHE A 251 -8.72 12.43 11.18
C PHE A 251 -8.20 12.35 9.73
N CYS A 252 -7.22 11.48 9.46
CA CYS A 252 -6.62 11.34 8.12
C CYS A 252 -7.65 10.89 7.08
N CYS A 253 -8.46 9.88 7.41
CA CYS A 253 -9.52 9.38 6.54
C CYS A 253 -10.59 10.44 6.28
N ALA A 254 -11.04 11.17 7.31
CA ALA A 254 -12.01 12.25 7.16
C ALA A 254 -11.45 13.41 6.34
N ALA A 255 -10.19 13.79 6.54
CA ALA A 255 -9.53 14.85 5.79
C ALA A 255 -9.39 14.50 4.31
N ALA A 256 -8.98 13.28 4.00
CA ALA A 256 -8.90 12.78 2.63
C ALA A 256 -10.29 12.65 2.00
N ALA A 257 -11.24 11.99 2.67
CA ALA A 257 -12.61 11.85 2.19
C ALA A 257 -13.27 13.21 1.94
N ASN A 258 -13.09 14.19 2.82
CA ASN A 258 -13.64 15.53 2.60
C ASN A 258 -13.09 16.20 1.34
N ARG A 259 -11.79 16.00 1.03
CA ARG A 259 -11.20 16.53 -0.21
C ARG A 259 -11.78 15.86 -1.45
N PHE A 260 -11.80 14.54 -1.50
CA PHE A 260 -12.27 13.80 -2.66
C PHE A 260 -13.78 13.82 -2.85
N LEU A 261 -14.58 13.84 -1.77
CA LEU A 261 -16.04 13.78 -1.85
C LEU A 261 -16.70 15.15 -1.96
N ASN A 262 -16.12 16.19 -1.35
CA ASN A 262 -16.80 17.47 -1.15
C ASN A 262 -16.12 18.69 -1.82
N ARG A 263 -14.87 18.55 -2.28
CA ARG A 263 -14.12 19.70 -2.78
C ARG A 263 -14.46 20.05 -4.24
N PRO A 264 -14.73 21.33 -4.51
CA PRO A 264 -15.12 21.79 -5.86
C PRO A 264 -13.98 21.77 -6.88
N TRP A 265 -12.69 21.70 -6.46
CA TRP A 265 -11.55 21.68 -7.39
C TRP A 265 -11.54 20.42 -8.26
N ILE A 266 -12.15 19.31 -7.82
CA ILE A 266 -12.36 18.11 -8.64
C ILE A 266 -13.29 18.40 -9.82
N GLY A 267 -14.18 19.39 -9.71
CA GLY A 267 -15.12 19.78 -10.77
C GLY A 267 -14.70 21.03 -11.58
N LYS A 268 -13.68 21.77 -11.14
CA LYS A 268 -13.28 23.05 -11.77
C LYS A 268 -12.55 22.90 -13.11
N THR A 269 -12.05 21.73 -13.44
CA THR A 269 -11.56 21.43 -14.80
C THR A 269 -12.68 21.34 -15.83
N ALA A 270 -13.92 21.43 -15.38
CA ALA A 270 -15.13 21.33 -16.17
C ALA A 270 -16.04 22.53 -15.92
N THR A 271 -15.57 23.73 -16.34
CA THR A 271 -16.33 24.99 -16.20
C THR A 271 -17.68 24.98 -16.91
N ASP A 272 -17.92 24.01 -17.80
CA ASP A 272 -19.20 23.86 -18.54
C ASP A 272 -19.82 22.48 -18.34
N SER A 273 -19.34 21.65 -17.42
CA SER A 273 -19.83 20.26 -17.34
C SER A 273 -20.87 20.08 -16.26
N ALA A 274 -21.96 19.41 -16.63
CA ALA A 274 -23.00 18.90 -15.73
C ALA A 274 -22.52 17.85 -14.72
N VAL A 275 -21.21 17.59 -14.59
CA VAL A 275 -20.64 16.69 -13.59
C VAL A 275 -20.71 17.36 -12.22
N PRO A 276 -21.45 16.80 -11.26
CA PRO A 276 -21.58 17.41 -9.96
C PRO A 276 -20.21 17.48 -9.26
N PRO A 277 -19.89 18.61 -8.61
CA PRO A 277 -18.61 18.81 -7.91
C PRO A 277 -18.49 17.87 -6.69
N GLN A 278 -19.58 17.33 -6.20
CA GLN A 278 -19.63 16.40 -5.09
C GLN A 278 -19.86 14.96 -5.54
N ALA A 279 -19.30 13.98 -4.80
CA ALA A 279 -19.56 12.57 -5.05
C ALA A 279 -20.99 12.20 -4.66
N GLY A 280 -21.61 11.29 -5.42
CA GLY A 280 -22.92 10.72 -5.10
C GLY A 280 -22.86 9.77 -3.90
N GLY A 281 -24.03 9.44 -3.35
CA GLY A 281 -24.16 8.62 -2.13
C GLY A 281 -23.54 7.23 -2.25
N LEU A 282 -23.62 6.58 -3.40
CA LEU A 282 -23.00 5.25 -3.59
C LEU A 282 -21.48 5.29 -3.43
N ALA A 283 -20.79 6.24 -4.08
CA ALA A 283 -19.34 6.36 -3.96
C ALA A 283 -18.94 6.67 -2.52
N ARG A 284 -19.70 7.54 -1.84
CA ARG A 284 -19.51 7.84 -0.41
C ARG A 284 -19.69 6.60 0.44
N PHE A 285 -20.77 5.86 0.24
CA PHE A 285 -21.06 4.63 0.98
C PHE A 285 -19.96 3.59 0.83
N LEU A 286 -19.48 3.33 -0.39
CA LEU A 286 -18.42 2.34 -0.64
C LEU A 286 -17.10 2.73 0.02
N ILE A 287 -16.72 4.01 -0.03
CA ILE A 287 -15.50 4.49 0.62
C ILE A 287 -15.61 4.40 2.15
N LEU A 288 -16.76 4.78 2.72
CA LEU A 288 -16.99 4.65 4.16
C LEU A 288 -16.99 3.18 4.59
N LEU A 289 -17.67 2.33 3.83
CA LEU A 289 -17.75 0.89 4.10
C LEU A 289 -16.33 0.27 4.14
N PHE A 290 -15.47 0.63 3.19
CA PHE A 290 -14.08 0.17 3.19
C PHE A 290 -13.38 0.51 4.50
N PHE A 291 -13.39 1.76 4.93
CA PHE A 291 -12.68 2.17 6.16
C PHE A 291 -13.30 1.66 7.46
N MET A 292 -14.60 1.32 7.48
CA MET A 292 -15.30 0.88 8.68
C MET A 292 -15.45 -0.64 8.81
N VAL A 293 -15.26 -1.39 7.70
CA VAL A 293 -15.56 -2.84 7.67
C VAL A 293 -14.41 -3.66 7.08
N CYS A 294 -13.64 -3.11 6.12
CA CYS A 294 -12.54 -3.87 5.51
C CYS A 294 -11.46 -4.19 6.55
N PRO A 295 -11.08 -5.47 6.73
CA PRO A 295 -10.09 -5.90 7.72
C PRO A 295 -8.76 -5.13 7.63
N LEU A 296 -8.28 -4.84 6.41
CA LEU A 296 -7.08 -4.03 6.21
C LEU A 296 -7.14 -2.68 6.92
N ALA A 297 -8.26 -1.97 6.77
CA ALA A 297 -8.42 -0.65 7.37
C ALA A 297 -8.72 -0.73 8.86
N VAL A 298 -9.64 -1.62 9.24
CA VAL A 298 -10.13 -1.77 10.61
C VAL A 298 -9.02 -2.18 11.57
N PHE A 299 -8.29 -3.26 11.27
CA PHE A 299 -7.21 -3.72 12.15
C PHE A 299 -6.02 -2.75 12.15
N SER A 300 -5.79 -2.01 11.06
CA SER A 300 -4.76 -0.98 11.02
C SER A 300 -4.99 0.15 12.01
N THR A 301 -6.25 0.43 12.42
CA THR A 301 -6.52 1.51 13.38
C THR A 301 -5.93 1.25 14.76
N ILE A 302 -5.86 -0.02 15.18
CA ILE A 302 -5.39 -0.46 16.50
C ILE A 302 -4.03 -1.16 16.48
N SER A 303 -3.50 -1.49 15.28
CA SER A 303 -2.22 -2.18 15.15
C SER A 303 -1.07 -1.18 15.26
N ILE A 304 -0.39 -1.22 16.41
CA ILE A 304 0.73 -0.31 16.69
C ILE A 304 1.98 -0.86 16.02
N THR A 305 2.13 -0.52 14.76
CA THR A 305 3.33 -0.69 13.96
C THR A 305 3.53 0.53 13.07
N LYS A 306 4.74 0.72 12.55
CA LYS A 306 5.06 1.86 11.68
C LYS A 306 4.23 1.92 10.38
N SER A 307 3.83 0.78 9.81
CA SER A 307 3.18 0.72 8.51
C SER A 307 1.73 1.25 8.48
N PRO A 308 0.85 0.94 9.43
CA PRO A 308 -0.45 1.60 9.55
C PRO A 308 -0.35 3.11 9.73
N LEU A 309 0.56 3.58 10.60
CA LEU A 309 0.78 5.02 10.78
C LEU A 309 1.21 5.69 9.48
N PHE A 310 2.13 5.06 8.74
CA PHE A 310 2.52 5.51 7.41
C PHE A 310 1.33 5.54 6.44
N ALA A 311 0.51 4.50 6.41
CA ALA A 311 -0.62 4.40 5.48
C ALA A 311 -1.69 5.48 5.73
N PHE A 312 -2.02 5.78 6.99
CA PHE A 312 -2.95 6.87 7.33
C PHE A 312 -2.36 8.24 6.99
N SER A 313 -1.09 8.48 7.28
CA SER A 313 -0.44 9.74 6.88
C SER A 313 -0.33 9.86 5.36
N PHE A 314 -0.07 8.76 4.65
CA PHE A 314 -0.01 8.73 3.19
C PHE A 314 -1.37 9.05 2.54
N VAL A 315 -2.49 8.51 3.03
CA VAL A 315 -3.82 8.84 2.47
C VAL A 315 -4.14 10.32 2.66
N TRP A 316 -3.76 10.90 3.80
CA TRP A 316 -3.90 12.33 4.05
C TRP A 316 -3.00 13.15 3.12
N TRP A 317 -1.70 12.82 3.03
CA TRP A 317 -0.73 13.43 2.12
C TRP A 317 -1.18 13.33 0.66
N PHE A 318 -1.60 12.13 0.22
CA PHE A 318 -2.05 11.88 -1.14
C PHE A 318 -3.21 12.75 -1.55
N SER A 319 -4.13 13.04 -0.64
CA SER A 319 -5.27 13.92 -0.89
C SER A 319 -4.86 15.37 -1.18
N VAL A 320 -3.81 15.86 -0.52
CA VAL A 320 -3.25 17.21 -0.77
C VAL A 320 -2.40 17.18 -2.04
N TRP A 321 -1.61 16.14 -2.24
CA TRP A 321 -0.83 15.96 -3.47
C TRP A 321 -1.72 15.93 -4.70
N TYR A 322 -2.83 15.21 -4.65
CA TYR A 322 -3.82 15.19 -5.73
C TYR A 322 -4.39 16.58 -6.02
N GLU A 323 -4.75 17.35 -4.99
CA GLU A 323 -5.20 18.75 -5.12
C GLU A 323 -4.15 19.61 -5.85
N LEU A 324 -2.88 19.46 -5.48
CA LEU A 324 -1.77 20.18 -6.13
C LEU A 324 -1.62 19.80 -7.60
N VAL A 325 -1.58 18.51 -7.91
CA VAL A 325 -1.42 18.01 -9.28
C VAL A 325 -2.54 18.51 -10.19
N GLN A 326 -3.79 18.47 -9.74
CA GLN A 326 -4.95 18.93 -10.51
C GLN A 326 -4.91 20.44 -10.81
N THR A 327 -4.17 21.21 -10.04
CA THR A 327 -4.02 22.65 -10.19
C THR A 327 -2.66 23.08 -10.74
N TRP A 328 -1.83 22.14 -11.20
CA TRP A 328 -0.54 22.47 -11.84
C TRP A 328 -0.73 23.38 -13.04
N HIS A 329 0.17 24.35 -13.18
CA HIS A 329 0.23 25.25 -14.30
C HIS A 329 1.29 24.78 -15.30
N PRO A 330 0.93 24.06 -16.38
CA PRO A 330 1.92 23.64 -17.36
C PRO A 330 2.60 24.87 -17.98
N ALA A 331 3.93 24.90 -17.90
CA ALA A 331 4.71 25.93 -18.59
C ALA A 331 4.55 25.72 -20.10
N GLY A 332 3.76 26.54 -20.77
CA GLY A 332 3.67 26.52 -22.23
C GLY A 332 2.29 26.54 -22.88
N THR A 333 1.19 26.43 -22.16
CA THR A 333 -0.16 26.49 -22.75
C THR A 333 -0.62 27.91 -23.10
N ARG A 334 0.31 28.76 -23.61
CA ARG A 334 0.00 30.13 -24.08
C ARG A 334 -0.67 30.20 -25.48
N LYS A 335 -1.01 29.06 -26.10
CA LYS A 335 -1.45 29.04 -27.50
C LYS A 335 -2.91 28.67 -27.77
N HIS A 336 -3.80 28.68 -26.78
CA HIS A 336 -5.24 28.65 -27.05
C HIS A 336 -5.94 29.84 -26.38
N PRO A 337 -6.27 30.90 -27.15
CA PRO A 337 -6.90 32.11 -26.63
C PRO A 337 -8.39 31.97 -26.28
N GLN A 338 -8.98 30.79 -26.36
CA GLN A 338 -10.43 30.58 -26.22
C GLN A 338 -10.90 29.83 -24.95
N THR A 339 -10.01 29.49 -24.04
CA THR A 339 -10.45 29.02 -22.72
C THR A 339 -10.25 30.14 -21.71
N PRO A 340 -11.31 30.63 -21.04
CA PRO A 340 -11.14 31.59 -19.96
C PRO A 340 -10.20 30.94 -18.92
N ALA A 341 -9.05 31.59 -18.72
CA ALA A 341 -8.09 31.16 -17.72
C ALA A 341 -8.79 31.25 -16.36
N ILE A 342 -9.28 30.13 -15.85
CA ILE A 342 -9.71 30.06 -14.45
C ILE A 342 -8.46 30.39 -13.66
N ALA A 343 -8.48 31.51 -12.96
CA ALA A 343 -7.42 31.90 -12.05
C ALA A 343 -7.34 30.87 -10.94
N THR A 344 -6.57 29.78 -11.16
CA THR A 344 -6.24 28.86 -10.11
C THR A 344 -5.42 29.62 -9.07
N PRO A 345 -5.78 29.54 -7.78
CA PRO A 345 -5.04 30.28 -6.76
C PRO A 345 -3.59 29.81 -6.79
N VAL A 346 -2.65 30.75 -6.88
CA VAL A 346 -1.20 30.47 -6.87
C VAL A 346 -0.78 29.88 -5.52
N HIS A 347 -1.54 30.15 -4.47
CA HIS A 347 -1.25 29.68 -3.12
C HIS A 347 -2.22 28.60 -2.67
N LEU A 348 -1.69 27.56 -2.05
CA LEU A 348 -2.51 26.58 -1.33
C LEU A 348 -3.22 27.29 -0.15
N PRO A 349 -4.47 26.93 0.17
CA PRO A 349 -5.09 27.36 1.43
C PRO A 349 -4.23 26.97 2.62
N CYS A 350 -4.13 27.83 3.62
CA CYS A 350 -3.24 27.63 4.78
C CYS A 350 -3.45 26.26 5.45
N HIS A 351 -4.69 25.81 5.62
CA HIS A 351 -4.99 24.50 6.18
C HIS A 351 -4.48 23.32 5.32
N SER A 352 -4.47 23.43 3.99
CA SER A 352 -3.91 22.43 3.09
C SER A 352 -2.38 22.45 3.12
N PHE A 353 -1.79 23.64 3.26
CA PHE A 353 -0.35 23.79 3.39
C PHE A 353 0.18 23.16 4.69
N ILE A 354 -0.45 23.48 5.82
CA ILE A 354 -0.12 22.87 7.12
C ILE A 354 -0.33 21.36 7.07
N ALA A 355 -1.46 20.90 6.50
CA ALA A 355 -1.73 19.48 6.31
C ALA A 355 -0.61 18.78 5.54
N PHE A 356 -0.08 19.43 4.51
CA PHE A 356 0.98 18.87 3.67
C PHE A 356 2.30 18.72 4.43
N ILE A 357 2.67 19.73 5.22
CA ILE A 357 3.86 19.68 6.11
C ILE A 357 3.73 18.55 7.13
N LEU A 358 2.61 18.51 7.86
CA LEU A 358 2.40 17.52 8.93
C LEU A 358 2.32 16.10 8.38
N ALA A 359 1.56 15.88 7.30
CA ALA A 359 1.47 14.55 6.68
C ALA A 359 2.83 14.08 6.16
N THR A 360 3.62 14.96 5.51
CA THR A 360 4.99 14.67 5.08
C THR A 360 5.87 14.28 6.26
N SER A 361 5.82 15.05 7.35
CA SER A 361 6.63 14.78 8.55
C SER A 361 6.28 13.42 9.17
N VAL A 362 4.98 13.10 9.33
CA VAL A 362 4.57 11.79 9.86
C VAL A 362 4.96 10.65 8.93
N MET A 363 4.87 10.82 7.62
CA MET A 363 5.35 9.81 6.67
C MET A 363 6.86 9.54 6.84
N LEU A 364 7.68 10.58 6.98
CA LEU A 364 9.13 10.47 7.11
C LEU A 364 9.55 9.79 8.40
N ILE A 365 8.85 10.00 9.51
CA ILE A 365 9.17 9.33 10.78
C ILE A 365 8.60 7.92 10.87
N SER A 366 7.59 7.56 10.08
CA SER A 366 6.96 6.23 10.13
C SER A 366 7.57 5.22 9.17
N ALA A 367 8.20 5.65 8.05
CA ALA A 367 8.81 4.73 7.10
C ALA A 367 10.09 5.28 6.49
N LYS A 368 11.19 4.50 6.59
CA LYS A 368 12.49 4.91 6.04
C LYS A 368 12.47 5.16 4.52
N TYR A 369 11.66 4.43 3.78
CA TYR A 369 11.52 4.60 2.32
C TYR A 369 10.70 5.84 1.91
N ALA A 370 10.02 6.52 2.83
CA ALA A 370 9.18 7.68 2.52
C ALA A 370 9.95 8.79 1.79
N TRP A 371 11.22 9.01 2.15
CA TRP A 371 12.01 10.07 1.55
C TRP A 371 12.29 9.86 0.05
N TYR A 372 12.43 8.60 -0.42
CA TYR A 372 12.57 8.32 -1.86
C TYR A 372 11.34 8.75 -2.63
N ILE A 373 10.14 8.48 -2.07
CA ILE A 373 8.87 8.87 -2.66
C ILE A 373 8.81 10.40 -2.72
N ILE A 374 9.07 11.06 -1.59
CA ILE A 374 8.97 12.53 -1.48
C ILE A 374 10.02 13.22 -2.36
N ALA A 375 11.25 12.74 -2.40
CA ALA A 375 12.31 13.31 -3.23
C ALA A 375 11.93 13.34 -4.73
N LEU A 376 11.39 12.23 -5.26
CA LEU A 376 10.93 12.22 -6.64
C LEU A 376 9.75 13.17 -6.86
N GLN A 377 8.82 13.26 -5.90
CA GLN A 377 7.69 14.21 -6.00
C GLN A 377 8.16 15.66 -5.97
N ILE A 378 9.19 16.01 -5.20
CA ILE A 378 9.81 17.34 -5.20
C ILE A 378 10.34 17.67 -6.61
N VAL A 379 11.11 16.77 -7.20
CA VAL A 379 11.68 16.97 -8.54
C VAL A 379 10.57 17.16 -9.57
N LEU A 380 9.58 16.28 -9.58
CA LEU A 380 8.45 16.38 -10.53
C LEU A 380 7.65 17.67 -10.35
N ALA A 381 7.38 18.06 -9.09
CA ALA A 381 6.64 19.28 -8.78
C ALA A 381 7.41 20.55 -9.20
N LEU A 382 8.71 20.62 -8.95
CA LEU A 382 9.55 21.74 -9.34
C LEU A 382 9.68 21.88 -10.87
N ILE A 383 9.63 20.78 -11.61
CA ILE A 383 9.61 20.78 -13.07
C ILE A 383 8.24 21.23 -13.59
N ALA A 384 7.17 20.67 -13.07
CA ALA A 384 5.82 20.84 -13.60
C ALA A 384 5.14 22.14 -13.12
N ASP A 385 5.46 22.60 -11.91
CA ASP A 385 4.77 23.72 -11.25
C ASP A 385 5.72 24.69 -10.54
N ARG A 386 6.60 25.30 -11.29
CA ARG A 386 7.62 26.26 -10.78
C ARG A 386 7.03 27.43 -10.01
N LYS A 387 5.77 27.82 -10.28
CA LYS A 387 5.14 28.97 -9.60
C LYS A 387 4.94 28.74 -8.11
N ARG A 388 4.76 27.48 -7.69
CA ARG A 388 4.59 27.09 -6.28
C ARG A 388 5.83 26.46 -5.64
N TRP A 389 7.02 26.76 -6.17
CA TRP A 389 8.28 26.19 -5.68
C TRP A 389 8.44 26.30 -4.16
N ALA A 390 8.06 27.46 -3.57
CA ALA A 390 8.14 27.67 -2.13
C ALA A 390 7.26 26.69 -1.34
N THR A 391 6.08 26.34 -1.86
CA THR A 391 5.21 25.32 -1.25
C THR A 391 5.91 23.97 -1.19
N TYR A 392 6.57 23.54 -2.27
CA TYR A 392 7.27 22.25 -2.31
C TYR A 392 8.52 22.24 -1.46
N VAL A 393 9.26 23.36 -1.45
CA VAL A 393 10.43 23.48 -0.57
C VAL A 393 10.02 23.44 0.90
N VAL A 394 9.05 24.22 1.31
CA VAL A 394 8.66 24.31 2.74
C VAL A 394 7.90 23.06 3.20
N ALA A 395 7.04 22.50 2.37
CA ALA A 395 6.19 21.38 2.81
C ALA A 395 6.78 19.99 2.57
N LEU A 396 7.74 19.85 1.66
CA LEU A 396 8.38 18.58 1.35
C LEU A 396 9.87 18.57 1.67
N LEU A 397 10.65 19.53 1.12
CA LEU A 397 12.10 19.51 1.22
C LEU A 397 12.57 19.80 2.66
N ILE A 398 12.06 20.84 3.32
CA ILE A 398 12.47 21.22 4.67
C ILE A 398 12.20 20.07 5.66
N PRO A 399 11.00 19.47 5.76
CA PRO A 399 10.79 18.32 6.65
C PRO A 399 11.74 17.15 6.33
N THR A 400 12.00 16.87 5.05
CA THR A 400 12.91 15.81 4.65
C THR A 400 14.33 16.08 5.13
N VAL A 401 14.84 17.29 4.91
CA VAL A 401 16.19 17.68 5.34
C VAL A 401 16.31 17.70 6.87
N LEU A 402 15.31 18.23 7.58
CA LEU A 402 15.35 18.30 9.05
C LEU A 402 15.31 16.90 9.68
N ILE A 403 14.46 16.00 9.20
CA ILE A 403 14.33 14.66 9.78
C ILE A 403 15.54 13.80 9.41
N HIS A 404 15.89 13.71 8.14
CA HIS A 404 17.05 12.91 7.71
C HIS A 404 18.38 13.51 8.16
N GLY A 405 18.55 14.81 8.03
CA GLY A 405 19.74 15.52 8.49
C GLY A 405 19.92 15.42 10.01
N GLY A 406 18.81 15.55 10.75
CA GLY A 406 18.82 15.39 12.21
C GLY A 406 19.21 13.97 12.65
N ILE A 407 18.66 12.94 12.01
CA ILE A 407 19.03 11.54 12.27
C ILE A 407 20.50 11.30 11.89
N SER A 408 20.94 11.75 10.72
CA SER A 408 22.34 11.62 10.28
C SER A 408 23.32 12.32 11.23
N PHE A 409 22.96 13.52 11.71
CA PHE A 409 23.73 14.24 12.72
C PHE A 409 23.77 13.47 14.06
N ALA A 410 22.66 12.92 14.51
CA ALA A 410 22.60 12.12 15.73
C ALA A 410 23.46 10.84 15.63
N ILE A 411 23.50 10.21 14.46
CA ILE A 411 24.39 9.06 14.19
C ILE A 411 25.85 9.50 14.20
N SER A 412 26.20 10.57 13.49
CA SER A 412 27.58 11.04 13.39
C SER A 412 28.14 11.56 14.70
N SER A 413 27.28 12.09 15.59
CA SER A 413 27.66 12.53 16.95
C SER A 413 27.74 11.39 17.97
N GLY A 414 27.37 10.15 17.60
CA GLY A 414 27.33 9.02 18.53
C GLY A 414 26.12 9.01 19.48
N ALA A 415 25.17 9.95 19.34
CA ALA A 415 23.99 9.99 20.18
C ALA A 415 23.06 8.78 19.92
N ILE A 416 23.04 8.26 18.70
CA ILE A 416 22.33 7.06 18.32
C ILE A 416 23.21 6.17 17.42
N ILE A 417 22.88 4.89 17.37
CA ILE A 417 23.58 3.93 16.51
C ILE A 417 22.89 3.85 15.15
N GLY A 418 23.66 3.89 14.07
CA GLY A 418 23.12 3.67 12.71
C GLY A 418 22.50 2.29 12.55
N GLY A 419 21.45 2.18 11.73
CA GLY A 419 20.86 0.90 11.37
C GLY A 419 21.85 0.03 10.59
N ASP A 420 21.75 -1.29 10.76
CA ASP A 420 22.63 -2.24 10.07
C ASP A 420 22.40 -2.18 8.55
N PRO A 421 23.45 -2.07 7.74
CA PRO A 421 23.35 -2.05 6.27
C PRO A 421 22.65 -3.28 5.69
N ILE A 422 22.68 -4.41 6.37
CA ILE A 422 22.09 -5.67 5.92
C ILE A 422 20.56 -5.58 5.80
N GLU A 423 19.93 -4.73 6.61
CA GLU A 423 18.47 -4.55 6.60
C GLU A 423 17.93 -4.07 5.24
N SER A 424 18.76 -3.40 4.46
CA SER A 424 18.40 -2.94 3.11
C SER A 424 18.73 -3.94 2.00
N ARG A 425 19.28 -5.12 2.33
CA ARG A 425 19.84 -6.09 1.37
C ARG A 425 18.96 -7.31 1.13
N GLY A 426 17.70 -7.30 1.51
CA GLY A 426 16.80 -8.45 1.42
C GLY A 426 16.76 -9.12 0.03
N VAL A 427 16.80 -8.35 -1.07
CA VAL A 427 16.85 -8.89 -2.44
C VAL A 427 18.19 -9.60 -2.69
N GLN A 428 19.30 -8.95 -2.35
CA GLN A 428 20.64 -9.51 -2.54
C GLN A 428 20.81 -10.80 -1.73
N LEU A 429 20.37 -10.81 -0.49
CA LEU A 429 20.43 -11.98 0.39
C LEU A 429 19.68 -13.17 -0.19
N GLN A 430 18.44 -12.94 -0.66
CA GLN A 430 17.62 -14.00 -1.25
C GLN A 430 18.24 -14.56 -2.54
N MET A 431 18.79 -13.69 -3.40
CA MET A 431 19.46 -14.14 -4.63
C MET A 431 20.70 -14.98 -4.34
N ILE A 432 21.57 -14.53 -3.42
CA ILE A 432 22.79 -15.26 -3.04
C ILE A 432 22.40 -16.61 -2.39
N ALA A 433 21.49 -16.59 -1.41
CA ALA A 433 21.06 -17.79 -0.69
C ALA A 433 20.46 -18.83 -1.65
N ARG A 434 19.63 -18.39 -2.60
CA ARG A 434 19.02 -19.27 -3.60
C ARG A 434 20.05 -19.88 -4.55
N VAL A 435 21.04 -19.09 -5.00
CA VAL A 435 22.13 -19.61 -5.85
C VAL A 435 22.98 -20.59 -5.04
N ALA A 436 23.34 -20.27 -3.80
CA ALA A 436 24.07 -21.16 -2.92
C ALA A 436 23.33 -22.49 -2.66
N GLN A 437 22.00 -22.45 -2.59
CA GLN A 437 21.17 -23.65 -2.40
C GLN A 437 21.07 -24.52 -3.67
N ARG A 438 20.94 -23.90 -4.86
CA ARG A 438 20.61 -24.60 -6.10
C ARG A 438 21.80 -24.86 -7.02
N ASN A 439 22.84 -24.01 -6.97
CA ASN A 439 24.04 -24.12 -7.80
C ASN A 439 25.28 -23.60 -7.03
N PRO A 440 25.71 -24.28 -5.95
CA PRO A 440 26.85 -23.84 -5.14
C PRO A 440 28.16 -23.81 -5.93
N ASP A 441 28.30 -24.69 -6.94
CA ASP A 441 29.47 -24.76 -7.82
C ASP A 441 29.50 -23.59 -8.84
N GLY A 442 28.39 -22.96 -9.11
CA GLY A 442 28.27 -21.77 -9.94
C GLY A 442 28.67 -20.46 -9.25
N ILE A 443 29.17 -20.53 -8.01
CA ILE A 443 29.70 -19.39 -7.26
C ILE A 443 31.24 -19.47 -7.29
N SER A 444 31.90 -18.46 -7.86
CA SER A 444 33.35 -18.42 -7.97
C SER A 444 34.06 -18.37 -6.61
N ASP A 445 35.27 -18.81 -6.55
CA ASP A 445 36.07 -18.74 -5.33
C ASP A 445 36.35 -17.28 -4.90
N GLU A 446 36.42 -16.35 -5.85
CA GLU A 446 36.51 -14.92 -5.56
C GLU A 446 35.22 -14.40 -4.87
N ALA A 447 34.07 -14.75 -5.39
CA ALA A 447 32.79 -14.38 -4.77
C ALA A 447 32.65 -15.00 -3.38
N LYS A 448 33.01 -16.29 -3.21
CA LYS A 448 33.02 -16.95 -1.89
C LYS A 448 33.96 -16.22 -0.90
N LYS A 449 35.16 -15.82 -1.34
CA LYS A 449 36.10 -15.05 -0.53
C LYS A 449 35.57 -13.68 -0.12
N ASN A 450 34.87 -12.99 -1.03
CA ASN A 450 34.27 -11.68 -0.78
C ASN A 450 33.03 -11.77 0.15
N LEU A 451 32.31 -12.89 0.17
CA LEU A 451 31.18 -13.13 1.08
C LEU A 451 31.62 -13.60 2.46
N ALA A 452 32.73 -14.34 2.56
CA ALA A 452 33.17 -14.97 3.79
C ALA A 452 33.30 -14.06 5.02
N PRO A 453 33.71 -12.77 4.93
CA PRO A 453 33.70 -11.86 6.08
C PRO A 453 32.28 -11.51 6.57
N VAL A 454 31.26 -11.61 5.70
CA VAL A 454 29.90 -11.20 6.01
C VAL A 454 29.01 -12.37 6.39
N PHE A 455 29.10 -13.47 5.64
CA PHE A 455 28.25 -14.67 5.85
C PHE A 455 29.02 -15.99 5.71
N ASN A 456 28.46 -17.03 6.34
CA ASN A 456 28.74 -18.39 5.95
C ASN A 456 27.74 -18.82 4.86
N LEU A 457 28.24 -19.15 3.68
CA LEU A 457 27.43 -19.40 2.50
C LEU A 457 26.54 -20.63 2.64
N ASP A 458 27.03 -21.72 3.29
CA ASP A 458 26.25 -22.95 3.49
C ASP A 458 25.05 -22.67 4.39
N GLN A 459 25.26 -21.91 5.47
CA GLN A 459 24.17 -21.52 6.37
C GLN A 459 23.20 -20.53 5.73
N MET A 460 23.62 -19.69 4.78
CA MET A 460 22.72 -18.88 3.96
C MET A 460 21.82 -19.76 3.11
N ALA A 461 22.38 -20.80 2.48
CA ALA A 461 21.63 -21.75 1.66
C ALA A 461 20.56 -22.49 2.47
N ASP A 462 20.95 -22.95 3.68
CA ASP A 462 20.04 -23.64 4.62
C ASP A 462 18.92 -22.74 5.17
N ALA A 463 19.20 -21.44 5.30
CA ALA A 463 18.26 -20.46 5.83
C ALA A 463 17.34 -19.87 4.74
N TYR A 464 17.55 -20.22 3.48
CA TYR A 464 16.71 -19.71 2.41
C TYR A 464 15.22 -20.03 2.63
N SER A 465 14.40 -19.00 2.58
CA SER A 465 12.94 -19.11 2.58
C SER A 465 12.41 -18.36 1.35
N GLN A 466 11.51 -18.96 0.61
CA GLN A 466 10.94 -18.36 -0.59
C GLN A 466 10.22 -17.04 -0.31
N GLN A 467 9.51 -16.99 0.80
CA GLN A 467 8.63 -15.87 1.13
C GLN A 467 9.28 -14.81 2.00
N ASP A 468 10.43 -15.09 2.67
CA ASP A 468 10.97 -14.19 3.67
C ASP A 468 12.52 -14.18 3.65
N ALA A 469 13.10 -12.99 3.60
CA ALA A 469 14.54 -12.79 3.68
C ALA A 469 15.05 -12.71 5.13
N ASP A 470 14.17 -12.57 6.11
CA ASP A 470 14.53 -12.40 7.51
C ASP A 470 15.32 -13.59 8.08
N PRO A 471 14.98 -14.87 7.76
CA PRO A 471 15.79 -16.01 8.20
C PRO A 471 17.25 -15.94 7.71
N VAL A 472 17.49 -15.45 6.49
CA VAL A 472 18.86 -15.33 5.93
C VAL A 472 19.65 -14.20 6.58
N LYS A 473 19.01 -13.07 6.91
CA LYS A 473 19.69 -11.93 7.55
C LYS A 473 19.81 -12.02 9.06
N SER A 474 19.01 -12.87 9.72
CA SER A 474 19.05 -13.06 11.17
C SER A 474 20.36 -13.69 11.60
N SER A 475 20.92 -13.34 12.76
CA SER A 475 22.09 -14.07 13.28
C SER A 475 21.67 -15.42 13.87
N GLY A 476 22.54 -16.40 13.77
CA GLY A 476 22.30 -17.79 14.19
C GLY A 476 21.79 -18.03 15.61
N ILE A 477 21.71 -17.00 16.42
CA ILE A 477 21.23 -17.07 17.80
C ILE A 477 19.71 -17.30 17.88
N GLN A 478 18.96 -16.63 17.00
CA GLN A 478 17.50 -16.79 16.98
C GLN A 478 17.03 -17.87 16.02
N ALA A 479 17.65 -17.98 14.86
CA ALA A 479 17.20 -18.85 13.78
C ALA A 479 17.97 -20.17 13.64
N LYS A 480 19.03 -20.40 14.43
CA LYS A 480 19.90 -21.60 14.42
C LYS A 480 20.58 -21.94 13.07
N LYS A 481 20.26 -21.23 11.99
CA LYS A 481 20.65 -21.55 10.61
C LYS A 481 21.41 -20.41 9.90
N VAL A 482 21.70 -19.30 10.58
CA VAL A 482 22.21 -18.12 9.95
C VAL A 482 23.53 -17.66 10.54
N SER A 483 24.41 -17.27 9.69
CA SER A 483 25.79 -16.97 10.00
C SER A 483 26.19 -15.52 9.70
N TYR A 484 25.27 -14.58 9.77
CA TYR A 484 25.62 -13.17 9.62
C TYR A 484 26.66 -12.75 10.68
N LYS A 485 27.86 -12.38 10.24
CA LYS A 485 28.98 -12.06 11.13
C LYS A 485 28.93 -10.61 11.60
N TRP A 486 27.79 -10.18 12.08
CA TRP A 486 27.43 -8.82 12.44
C TRP A 486 28.41 -8.08 13.37
N ARG A 487 29.24 -8.82 14.13
CA ARG A 487 30.24 -8.21 15.05
C ARG A 487 31.49 -7.71 14.36
N THR A 488 31.84 -8.27 13.21
CA THR A 488 33.12 -8.06 12.55
C THR A 488 33.00 -7.42 11.17
N VAL A 489 31.79 -7.32 10.63
CA VAL A 489 31.54 -6.74 9.30
C VAL A 489 31.94 -5.27 9.25
N THR A 490 32.72 -4.91 8.24
CA THR A 490 33.15 -3.54 7.96
C THR A 490 32.42 -2.95 6.74
N PRO A 491 32.47 -1.64 6.51
CA PRO A 491 31.95 -1.02 5.28
C PRO A 491 32.62 -1.54 4.01
N GLU A 492 33.90 -1.94 4.09
CA GLU A 492 34.65 -2.54 2.98
C GLU A 492 34.12 -3.94 2.66
N ASP A 493 33.84 -4.76 3.69
CA ASP A 493 33.22 -6.07 3.52
C ASP A 493 31.84 -5.96 2.84
N MET A 494 31.04 -4.96 3.18
CA MET A 494 29.78 -4.69 2.52
C MET A 494 29.93 -4.23 1.06
N THR A 495 31.02 -3.56 0.74
CA THR A 495 31.35 -3.22 -0.65
C THR A 495 31.70 -4.48 -1.44
N ASN A 496 32.50 -5.37 -0.87
CA ASN A 496 32.88 -6.64 -1.46
C ASN A 496 31.68 -7.60 -1.58
N PHE A 497 30.77 -7.60 -0.59
CA PHE A 497 29.47 -8.29 -0.67
C PHE A 497 28.66 -7.85 -1.89
N ASN A 498 28.57 -6.55 -2.19
CA ASN A 498 27.88 -6.07 -3.37
C ASN A 498 28.53 -6.50 -4.68
N LYS A 499 29.88 -6.58 -4.73
CA LYS A 499 30.61 -7.10 -5.90
C LYS A 499 30.30 -8.58 -6.12
N ALA A 500 30.40 -9.38 -5.05
CA ALA A 500 30.07 -10.80 -5.10
C ALA A 500 28.62 -11.04 -5.52
N TRP A 501 27.66 -10.30 -4.96
CA TRP A 501 26.28 -10.38 -5.39
C TRP A 501 26.09 -10.13 -6.90
N PHE A 502 26.72 -9.07 -7.43
CA PHE A 502 26.59 -8.75 -8.85
C PHE A 502 27.19 -9.84 -9.75
N GLU A 503 28.33 -10.40 -9.37
CA GLU A 503 28.97 -11.53 -10.07
C GLU A 503 28.06 -12.76 -10.05
N ILE A 504 27.59 -13.17 -8.88
CA ILE A 504 26.70 -14.33 -8.71
C ILE A 504 25.43 -14.21 -9.54
N VAL A 505 24.81 -13.02 -9.54
CA VAL A 505 23.59 -12.77 -10.32
C VAL A 505 23.86 -12.80 -11.82
N LYS A 506 25.01 -12.26 -12.26
CA LYS A 506 25.42 -12.27 -13.66
C LYS A 506 25.64 -13.69 -14.18
N ASP A 507 26.26 -14.54 -13.35
CA ASP A 507 26.60 -15.91 -13.74
C ASP A 507 25.42 -16.88 -13.55
N ASN A 508 24.45 -16.54 -12.69
CA ASN A 508 23.26 -17.35 -12.37
C ASN A 508 21.95 -16.56 -12.56
N PRO A 509 21.68 -15.94 -13.72
CA PRO A 509 20.57 -14.98 -13.85
C PRO A 509 19.19 -15.61 -13.67
N ILE A 510 18.99 -16.87 -14.04
CA ILE A 510 17.71 -17.56 -13.93
C ILE A 510 17.39 -17.87 -12.45
N ILE A 511 18.39 -18.35 -11.68
CA ILE A 511 18.20 -18.64 -10.26
C ILE A 511 18.01 -17.35 -9.46
N ALA A 512 18.71 -16.28 -9.81
CA ALA A 512 18.52 -14.98 -9.21
C ALA A 512 17.12 -14.41 -9.51
N LEU A 513 16.63 -14.58 -10.74
CA LEU A 513 15.25 -14.21 -11.11
C LEU A 513 14.22 -15.05 -10.35
N ASP A 514 14.47 -16.35 -10.18
CA ASP A 514 13.64 -17.25 -9.38
C ASP A 514 13.48 -16.73 -7.94
N ALA A 515 14.59 -16.39 -7.29
CA ALA A 515 14.58 -15.81 -5.94
C ALA A 515 13.81 -14.47 -5.86
N LEU A 516 13.97 -13.59 -6.86
CA LEU A 516 13.26 -12.32 -6.90
C LEU A 516 11.75 -12.51 -7.07
N LEU A 517 11.33 -13.37 -8.00
CA LEU A 517 9.92 -13.64 -8.25
C LEU A 517 9.27 -14.30 -7.06
N ALA A 518 9.90 -15.33 -6.47
CA ALA A 518 9.41 -16.00 -5.26
C ALA A 518 9.10 -15.01 -4.13
N LYS A 519 9.95 -13.99 -3.98
CA LYS A 519 9.84 -12.99 -2.91
C LYS A 519 8.81 -11.88 -3.20
N CYS A 520 8.33 -11.69 -4.42
CA CYS A 520 7.48 -10.53 -4.71
C CYS A 520 6.21 -10.83 -5.52
N PHE A 521 6.04 -12.03 -6.05
CA PHE A 521 4.90 -12.33 -6.94
C PHE A 521 3.54 -12.12 -6.25
N GLY A 522 3.44 -12.44 -4.99
CA GLY A 522 2.17 -12.40 -4.25
C GLY A 522 1.58 -11.00 -4.10
N TYR A 523 2.39 -9.95 -4.12
CA TYR A 523 1.91 -8.57 -4.15
C TYR A 523 1.11 -8.24 -5.42
N PHE A 524 1.36 -8.98 -6.52
CA PHE A 524 0.80 -8.74 -7.84
C PHE A 524 -0.07 -9.90 -8.34
N ASN A 525 -0.43 -10.82 -7.45
CA ASN A 525 -1.31 -11.96 -7.75
C ASN A 525 -2.49 -11.98 -6.78
N VAL A 526 -3.70 -11.71 -7.28
CA VAL A 526 -4.93 -11.65 -6.46
C VAL A 526 -5.32 -12.99 -5.84
N ASN A 527 -4.79 -14.10 -6.35
CA ASN A 527 -5.09 -15.45 -5.87
C ASN A 527 -4.13 -15.92 -4.77
N ASP A 528 -3.05 -15.14 -4.52
CA ASP A 528 -2.09 -15.48 -3.49
C ASP A 528 -2.56 -15.01 -2.12
N GLN A 529 -2.46 -15.89 -1.12
CA GLN A 529 -2.81 -15.56 0.25
C GLN A 529 -1.70 -14.74 0.90
N PRO A 530 -2.02 -13.77 1.76
CA PRO A 530 -1.00 -13.00 2.46
C PRO A 530 -0.10 -13.88 3.32
N TYR A 531 1.22 -13.68 3.23
CA TYR A 531 2.18 -14.31 4.13
C TYR A 531 1.93 -13.88 5.59
N VAL A 532 1.70 -12.59 5.80
CA VAL A 532 1.22 -12.06 7.08
C VAL A 532 0.09 -11.07 6.81
N SER A 533 -1.12 -11.44 7.22
CA SER A 533 -2.33 -10.61 7.14
C SER A 533 -2.47 -9.68 8.34
N MET A 534 -3.34 -8.68 8.23
CA MET A 534 -3.53 -7.70 9.32
C MET A 534 -4.21 -8.29 10.57
N ASP A 535 -4.99 -9.37 10.44
CA ASP A 535 -5.59 -10.07 11.57
C ASP A 535 -4.55 -10.76 12.47
N TYR A 536 -3.37 -11.11 11.91
CA TYR A 536 -2.26 -11.67 12.69
C TYR A 536 -1.92 -10.80 13.91
N TYR A 537 -1.91 -9.47 13.76
CA TYR A 537 -1.53 -8.58 14.87
C TYR A 537 -2.53 -8.60 16.03
N VAL A 538 -3.79 -8.98 15.79
CA VAL A 538 -4.85 -9.02 16.80
C VAL A 538 -4.61 -10.15 17.81
N THR A 539 -4.14 -11.31 17.33
CA THR A 539 -3.94 -12.54 18.12
C THR A 539 -2.49 -13.01 18.14
N SER A 540 -1.54 -12.12 17.76
CA SER A 540 -0.13 -12.47 17.59
C SER A 540 0.51 -13.01 18.87
N ASP A 541 1.53 -13.84 18.69
CA ASP A 541 2.41 -14.31 19.76
C ASP A 541 2.99 -13.16 20.61
N TYR A 542 3.18 -11.99 19.98
CA TYR A 542 3.67 -10.81 20.69
C TYR A 542 2.65 -10.28 21.68
N VAL A 543 1.37 -10.25 21.32
CA VAL A 543 0.28 -9.90 22.24
C VAL A 543 0.20 -10.94 23.35
N GLN A 544 0.21 -12.24 23.01
CA GLN A 544 0.08 -13.31 23.98
C GLN A 544 1.23 -13.36 24.99
N LYS A 545 2.47 -13.16 24.54
CA LYS A 545 3.68 -13.31 25.38
C LYS A 545 4.13 -12.02 26.06
N ASN A 546 3.76 -10.83 25.55
CA ASN A 546 4.31 -9.54 26.02
C ASN A 546 3.24 -8.57 26.55
N SER A 547 1.97 -8.98 26.63
CA SER A 547 0.95 -8.19 27.35
C SER A 547 0.59 -8.86 28.68
N THR A 548 0.06 -8.07 29.61
CA THR A 548 -0.42 -8.52 30.92
C THR A 548 -1.92 -8.81 30.90
N TRP A 549 -2.73 -7.87 30.44
CA TRP A 549 -4.18 -7.97 30.44
C TRP A 549 -4.84 -7.73 29.04
N ILE A 550 -4.12 -7.15 28.07
CA ILE A 550 -4.66 -7.01 26.69
C ILE A 550 -5.00 -8.38 26.12
N LYS A 551 -4.16 -9.39 26.33
CA LYS A 551 -4.37 -10.77 25.83
C LYS A 551 -5.67 -11.39 26.34
N ASP A 552 -6.08 -11.07 27.57
CA ASP A 552 -7.25 -11.64 28.22
C ASP A 552 -8.54 -10.83 27.93
N TYR A 553 -8.40 -9.58 27.45
CA TYR A 553 -9.55 -8.72 27.16
C TYR A 553 -10.30 -9.20 25.93
N ASN A 554 -11.56 -9.60 26.12
CA ASN A 554 -12.43 -10.14 25.07
C ASN A 554 -11.72 -11.23 24.23
N HIS A 555 -10.93 -12.11 24.86
CA HIS A 555 -10.09 -13.09 24.19
C HIS A 555 -10.84 -13.87 23.12
N ASP A 556 -11.97 -14.49 23.45
CA ASP A 556 -12.79 -15.29 22.54
C ASP A 556 -13.29 -14.45 21.33
N TRP A 557 -13.66 -13.21 21.57
CA TRP A 557 -14.07 -12.31 20.50
C TRP A 557 -12.91 -11.94 19.56
N ARG A 558 -11.72 -11.71 20.11
CA ARG A 558 -10.51 -11.42 19.32
C ARG A 558 -10.18 -12.59 18.41
N GLU A 559 -10.18 -13.81 18.94
CA GLU A 559 -9.96 -15.05 18.18
C GLU A 559 -11.05 -15.25 17.11
N HIS A 560 -12.31 -15.04 17.50
CA HIS A 560 -13.45 -15.20 16.58
C HIS A 560 -13.37 -14.24 15.39
N ILE A 561 -13.09 -12.96 15.64
CA ILE A 561 -13.03 -11.95 14.56
C ILE A 561 -11.83 -12.17 13.64
N ALA A 562 -10.67 -12.55 14.19
CA ALA A 562 -9.48 -12.90 13.41
C ALA A 562 -9.74 -14.18 12.57
N GLY A 563 -10.34 -15.19 13.17
CA GLY A 563 -10.74 -16.42 12.48
C GLY A 563 -11.76 -16.17 11.36
N PHE A 564 -12.79 -15.38 11.64
CA PHE A 564 -13.78 -14.97 10.62
C PHE A 564 -13.11 -14.27 9.44
N THR A 565 -12.17 -13.37 9.69
CA THR A 565 -11.46 -12.64 8.64
C THR A 565 -10.64 -13.60 7.75
N ARG A 566 -9.96 -14.56 8.36
CA ARG A 566 -9.20 -15.59 7.62
C ARG A 566 -10.11 -16.45 6.75
N VAL A 567 -11.25 -16.89 7.29
CA VAL A 567 -12.24 -17.67 6.51
C VAL A 567 -12.80 -16.83 5.36
N TRP A 568 -13.16 -15.58 5.62
CA TRP A 568 -13.65 -14.68 4.57
C TRP A 568 -12.60 -14.47 3.47
N GLY A 569 -11.36 -14.18 3.86
CA GLY A 569 -10.23 -14.02 2.92
C GLY A 569 -9.97 -15.25 2.05
N GLY A 570 -10.20 -16.45 2.60
CA GLY A 570 -10.05 -17.72 1.87
C GLY A 570 -11.14 -18.00 0.81
N ILE A 571 -12.25 -17.23 0.78
CA ILE A 571 -13.31 -17.47 -0.21
C ILE A 571 -12.89 -16.90 -1.57
N PRO A 572 -12.79 -17.72 -2.63
CA PRO A 572 -12.41 -17.26 -3.96
C PRO A 572 -13.27 -16.07 -4.43
N VAL A 573 -12.65 -15.05 -4.98
CA VAL A 573 -13.25 -13.80 -5.48
C VAL A 573 -13.87 -12.93 -4.38
N LEU A 574 -14.68 -13.50 -3.48
CA LEU A 574 -15.34 -12.76 -2.40
C LEU A 574 -14.36 -12.33 -1.30
N GLY A 575 -13.25 -13.06 -1.13
CA GLY A 575 -12.18 -12.73 -0.22
C GLY A 575 -11.21 -11.67 -0.78
N TRP A 576 -11.10 -11.49 -2.08
CA TRP A 576 -10.14 -10.55 -2.66
C TRP A 576 -10.16 -9.13 -2.04
N PRO A 577 -11.34 -8.53 -1.78
CA PRO A 577 -11.36 -7.19 -1.15
C PRO A 577 -10.81 -7.14 0.28
N THR A 578 -10.55 -8.28 0.93
CA THR A 578 -9.93 -8.32 2.25
C THR A 578 -8.41 -8.32 2.20
N HIS A 579 -7.81 -8.48 1.01
CA HIS A 579 -6.37 -8.58 0.81
C HIS A 579 -5.79 -7.38 0.06
N GLY A 580 -4.58 -6.98 0.46
CA GLY A 580 -3.89 -5.81 -0.08
C GLY A 580 -3.52 -5.95 -1.56
N ASN A 581 -3.17 -7.17 -2.02
CA ASN A 581 -2.77 -7.44 -3.40
C ASN A 581 -3.90 -7.15 -4.42
N PHE A 582 -5.15 -7.34 -4.05
CA PHE A 582 -6.29 -6.95 -4.89
C PHE A 582 -6.22 -5.44 -5.25
N TYR A 583 -5.97 -4.58 -4.27
CA TYR A 583 -5.89 -3.13 -4.49
C TYR A 583 -4.66 -2.73 -5.30
N VAL A 584 -3.54 -3.44 -5.11
CA VAL A 584 -2.31 -3.24 -5.90
C VAL A 584 -2.56 -3.56 -7.38
N VAL A 585 -3.11 -4.74 -7.67
CA VAL A 585 -3.42 -5.18 -9.03
C VAL A 585 -4.42 -4.24 -9.70
N MET A 586 -5.52 -3.91 -9.02
CA MET A 586 -6.55 -3.02 -9.57
C MET A 586 -6.02 -1.60 -9.82
N THR A 587 -5.13 -1.09 -8.95
CA THR A 587 -4.48 0.21 -9.15
C THR A 587 -3.58 0.22 -10.38
N LEU A 588 -2.83 -0.86 -10.62
CA LEU A 588 -2.02 -1.02 -11.85
C LEU A 588 -2.88 -1.06 -13.11
N LEU A 589 -4.01 -1.78 -13.07
CA LEU A 589 -4.94 -1.85 -14.20
C LEU A 589 -5.56 -0.48 -14.52
N ILE A 590 -5.94 0.30 -13.49
CA ILE A 590 -6.42 1.68 -13.67
C ILE A 590 -5.32 2.54 -14.29
N GLY A 591 -4.10 2.52 -13.74
CA GLY A 591 -2.97 3.26 -14.29
C GLY A 591 -2.67 2.91 -15.75
N ALA A 592 -2.75 1.62 -16.10
CA ALA A 592 -2.61 1.17 -17.48
C ALA A 592 -3.72 1.70 -18.40
N ALA A 593 -4.96 1.76 -17.93
CA ALA A 593 -6.07 2.36 -18.68
C ALA A 593 -5.88 3.89 -18.86
N GLU A 594 -5.35 4.59 -17.85
CA GLU A 594 -5.00 6.02 -17.95
C GLU A 594 -3.89 6.27 -18.98
N VAL A 595 -2.89 5.36 -19.09
CA VAL A 595 -1.86 5.41 -20.16
C VAL A 595 -2.50 5.31 -21.54
N ILE A 596 -3.42 4.37 -21.76
CA ILE A 596 -4.14 4.24 -23.03
C ILE A 596 -4.94 5.52 -23.35
N ARG A 597 -5.55 6.12 -22.32
CA ARG A 597 -6.31 7.37 -22.46
C ARG A 597 -5.44 8.61 -22.57
N ARG A 598 -4.10 8.49 -22.43
CA ARG A 598 -3.13 9.60 -22.43
C ARG A 598 -3.44 10.69 -21.39
N ARG A 599 -3.96 10.28 -20.23
CA ARG A 599 -4.27 11.20 -19.12
C ARG A 599 -3.02 11.44 -18.27
N TRP A 600 -2.04 12.10 -18.84
CA TRP A 600 -0.70 12.26 -18.26
C TRP A 600 -0.72 13.00 -16.92
N LEU A 601 -1.62 13.96 -16.73
CA LEU A 601 -1.74 14.66 -15.46
C LEU A 601 -2.20 13.73 -14.34
N THR A 602 -3.19 12.88 -14.60
CA THR A 602 -3.67 11.88 -13.65
C THR A 602 -2.59 10.85 -13.36
N LEU A 603 -1.79 10.45 -14.36
CA LEU A 603 -0.65 9.55 -14.15
C LEU A 603 0.38 10.11 -13.18
N MET A 604 0.54 11.43 -13.05
CA MET A 604 1.41 12.03 -12.03
C MET A 604 0.95 11.66 -10.59
N THR A 605 -0.34 11.43 -10.38
CA THR A 605 -0.85 10.95 -9.08
C THR A 605 -0.61 9.47 -8.84
N HIS A 606 -0.39 8.67 -9.89
CA HIS A 606 -0.03 7.26 -9.77
C HIS A 606 1.45 7.04 -9.46
N ILE A 607 2.33 8.02 -9.70
CA ILE A 607 3.78 7.85 -9.47
C ILE A 607 4.10 7.47 -8.01
N PRO A 608 3.56 8.12 -6.96
CA PRO A 608 3.78 7.69 -5.59
C PRO A 608 3.33 6.24 -5.33
N LEU A 609 2.25 5.78 -5.98
CA LEU A 609 1.74 4.42 -5.87
C LEU A 609 2.66 3.41 -6.55
N LEU A 610 3.20 3.75 -7.72
CA LEU A 610 4.19 2.91 -8.41
C LEU A 610 5.49 2.79 -7.61
N LEU A 611 5.93 3.86 -6.95
CA LEU A 611 7.09 3.83 -6.07
C LEU A 611 6.86 2.92 -4.86
N LEU A 612 5.66 2.94 -4.27
CA LEU A 612 5.27 2.01 -3.20
C LEU A 612 5.29 0.56 -3.70
N MET A 613 4.82 0.29 -4.92
CA MET A 613 4.93 -1.03 -5.54
C MET A 613 6.38 -1.45 -5.76
N GLY A 614 7.26 -0.51 -6.12
CA GLY A 614 8.71 -0.73 -6.16
C GLY A 614 9.28 -1.11 -4.79
N VAL A 615 8.82 -0.45 -3.72
CA VAL A 615 9.19 -0.82 -2.34
C VAL A 615 8.71 -2.23 -1.99
N MET A 616 7.51 -2.65 -2.43
CA MET A 616 7.01 -4.02 -2.21
C MET A 616 7.93 -5.06 -2.87
N ILE A 617 8.42 -4.80 -4.09
CA ILE A 617 9.38 -5.70 -4.77
C ILE A 617 10.67 -5.85 -3.96
N THR A 618 11.12 -4.80 -3.28
CA THR A 618 12.35 -4.81 -2.48
C THR A 618 12.13 -5.15 -1.00
N ALA A 619 10.88 -5.29 -0.56
CA ALA A 619 10.53 -5.63 0.82
C ALA A 619 11.12 -6.99 1.25
N PRO A 620 11.37 -7.23 2.55
CA PRO A 620 11.97 -8.49 3.00
C PRO A 620 11.06 -9.71 2.79
N ALA A 621 9.75 -9.56 2.90
CA ALA A 621 8.80 -10.67 2.79
C ALA A 621 7.87 -10.51 1.59
N ASN A 622 7.42 -11.63 1.00
CA ASN A 622 6.40 -11.68 -0.03
C ASN A 622 5.01 -11.40 0.55
N ASN A 623 4.15 -10.78 -0.22
CA ASN A 623 2.71 -10.58 0.08
C ASN A 623 2.41 -10.22 1.55
N PHE A 624 3.21 -9.31 2.11
CA PHE A 624 3.03 -8.85 3.48
C PHE A 624 2.04 -7.67 3.47
N GLU A 625 0.83 -7.86 3.99
CA GLU A 625 -0.28 -6.88 3.85
C GLU A 625 0.07 -5.47 4.31
N ARG A 626 0.84 -5.33 5.39
CA ARG A 626 1.21 -4.01 5.90
C ARG A 626 1.93 -3.12 4.89
N HIS A 627 2.59 -3.68 3.89
CA HIS A 627 3.27 -2.91 2.85
C HIS A 627 2.29 -2.36 1.80
N MET A 628 1.14 -2.99 1.63
CA MET A 628 0.12 -2.64 0.65
C MET A 628 -0.92 -1.64 1.17
N LEU A 629 -0.97 -1.41 2.49
CA LEU A 629 -1.95 -0.53 3.13
C LEU A 629 -2.06 0.86 2.49
N PRO A 630 -0.95 1.56 2.16
CA PRO A 630 -1.06 2.89 1.56
C PRO A 630 -1.78 2.89 0.21
N VAL A 631 -1.55 1.86 -0.61
CA VAL A 631 -2.23 1.68 -1.90
C VAL A 631 -3.70 1.34 -1.70
N ALA A 632 -4.00 0.41 -0.77
CA ALA A 632 -5.36 0.02 -0.45
C ALA A 632 -6.20 1.21 0.07
N PHE A 633 -5.63 2.04 0.94
CA PHE A 633 -6.36 3.17 1.54
C PHE A 633 -6.68 4.29 0.56
N VAL A 634 -5.89 4.49 -0.48
CA VAL A 634 -6.19 5.48 -1.51
C VAL A 634 -7.01 4.93 -2.68
N PHE A 635 -7.14 3.62 -2.80
CA PHE A 635 -7.78 2.96 -3.94
C PHE A 635 -9.19 3.48 -4.25
N GLY A 636 -10.04 3.60 -3.23
CA GLY A 636 -11.41 4.12 -3.42
C GLY A 636 -11.43 5.53 -4.01
N PHE A 637 -10.46 6.36 -3.66
CA PHE A 637 -10.30 7.72 -4.23
C PHE A 637 -9.74 7.68 -5.65
N VAL A 638 -8.84 6.75 -5.98
CA VAL A 638 -8.34 6.53 -7.34
C VAL A 638 -9.48 6.10 -8.26
N VAL A 639 -10.32 5.17 -7.83
CA VAL A 639 -11.52 4.74 -8.59
C VAL A 639 -12.50 5.90 -8.80
N LEU A 640 -12.76 6.70 -7.75
CA LEU A 640 -13.65 7.85 -7.83
C LEU A 640 -13.15 8.89 -8.85
N THR A 641 -11.85 9.18 -8.84
CA THR A 641 -11.24 10.13 -9.78
C THR A 641 -11.27 9.60 -11.20
N TYR A 642 -10.91 8.35 -11.41
CA TYR A 642 -11.02 7.68 -12.72
C TYR A 642 -12.44 7.77 -13.30
N TRP A 643 -13.44 7.48 -12.48
CA TRP A 643 -14.84 7.57 -12.85
C TRP A 643 -15.23 9.02 -13.28
N ARG A 644 -14.88 10.00 -12.46
CA ARG A 644 -15.23 11.43 -12.71
C ARG A 644 -14.57 11.98 -13.95
N GLU A 645 -13.29 11.72 -14.16
CA GLU A 645 -12.58 12.13 -15.36
C GLU A 645 -13.17 11.49 -16.61
N SER A 646 -13.59 10.23 -16.50
CA SER A 646 -14.25 9.52 -17.59
C SER A 646 -15.61 10.14 -17.94
N LEU A 647 -16.40 10.54 -16.96
CA LEU A 647 -17.66 11.25 -17.20
C LEU A 647 -17.43 12.62 -17.85
N ALA A 648 -16.48 13.39 -17.37
CA ALA A 648 -16.13 14.70 -17.92
C ALA A 648 -15.64 14.58 -19.39
N GLU A 649 -14.84 13.57 -19.68
CA GLU A 649 -14.37 13.31 -21.05
C GLU A 649 -15.53 12.97 -22.01
N ARG A 650 -16.46 12.12 -21.58
CA ARG A 650 -17.66 11.80 -22.39
C ARG A 650 -18.53 13.00 -22.68
N GLN A 651 -18.72 13.89 -21.71
CA GLN A 651 -19.50 15.12 -21.89
C GLN A 651 -18.86 16.08 -22.87
N ARG A 652 -17.52 16.24 -22.82
CA ARG A 652 -16.78 17.04 -23.81
C ARG A 652 -16.92 16.49 -25.22
N GLN A 653 -16.84 15.17 -25.39
CA GLN A 653 -17.01 14.51 -26.69
C GLN A 653 -18.43 14.69 -27.24
N SER A 654 -19.44 14.66 -26.38
CA SER A 654 -20.83 14.92 -26.79
C SER A 654 -21.06 16.36 -27.20
N ALA A 655 -20.46 17.33 -26.49
CA ALA A 655 -20.55 18.77 -26.81
C ALA A 655 -19.81 19.14 -28.09
N THR A 656 -18.78 18.40 -28.51
CA THR A 656 -18.07 18.66 -29.79
C THR A 656 -18.76 18.04 -30.99
N LEU A 657 -19.77 17.18 -30.81
CA LEU A 657 -20.54 16.56 -31.89
C LEU A 657 -21.85 17.31 -32.20
N HIS A 658 -22.21 18.28 -31.39
CA HIS A 658 -23.30 19.23 -31.56
C HIS A 658 -22.72 20.61 -31.85
#